data_9055c42277c36a493e70b6ab423682bf
#
_entry.id   9055c42277c36a493e70b6ab423682bf
#
_cell.length_a   1.000
_cell.length_b   1.000
_cell.length_c   1.000
_cell.angle_alpha   90.00
_cell.angle_beta   90.00
_cell.angle_gamma   90.00
#
_symmetry.space_group_name_H-M   'P 1'
#
loop_
_entity.id
_entity.type
_entity.pdbx_description
1 polymer ?
#
loop_
_entity_poly.entity_id
_entity_poly.type
_entity_poly.pdbx_seq_one_letter_code
_entity_poly.pdbx_strand_id
1 'polypeptide(L)'
;MTYSSEGPGSLEAWTLSGTDVKNNTYIAQGSKLSIKSIPLFDCEAYEWLVNGEDRTSNVKGNILEIEDVAQDINVVVHFRKTEEGAYIFFRSVSPMMGSITCTKEDGTQVLSASKVKVGEKLTFTAKPRRGYRITNWQREKKNVATADFENLTDFYSMSSITLSAEDAMDIQVDFDRKADYYVVKFASFNDKTGTLLAQNVSDNTVLSTGEALPKGSKIVFTAQPKEGYDVDEWQLNGNTILKYTNSTYTIDNLQSDVEVNMVCSERREVVPTDATIVDGHLIKWSPVGDAVLPSNVTHIDAHAFEGANQMTSLTLNDRVEKISYPAFLYCNSLIKFEVPAINQHFTSVDGVLYSKDRTTLVSYPNGRPDASYTILATTQNVQPAAFTTTPALTSVKVEEGNGYLRSVEGVLYDAQLSTLLFYPVQPSREKAKEIVLREGLTTLAPYALTHHTALEKITLPESLKVIKDNALCYNPKLTNIKIKEDSSSALEFIGESAFKYCRSLDTLPYFSMLKTISKSAFSTCTGLYTIHLPAGCSLEKDAFEKCINLHDVYAYDVTPATIDANMFTDIVFINETRLIVPVKSGHLYANQIGWNVFAGHIIESIETGVRTIEDTHVTVRETSNGVIVDGLQTGLRYVLYSTSGCLVAQGVTTMASLTLTLQKGLYVLKIEKVGTFKCMK
;
A
#
# COMPACT_ATOMS: atom_id res chain seq x y z
N MET A 1 -36.78 -9.27 18.18
CA MET A 1 -36.36 -9.88 16.90
C MET A 1 -35.23 -10.85 17.15
N THR A 2 -35.33 -12.04 16.57
CA THR A 2 -34.27 -13.03 16.55
C THR A 2 -33.94 -13.39 15.08
N TYR A 3 -32.69 -13.71 14.80
CA TYR A 3 -32.31 -14.25 13.52
C TYR A 3 -31.16 -15.26 13.68
N SER A 4 -31.20 -16.30 12.88
CA SER A 4 -30.18 -17.36 12.88
C SER A 4 -29.92 -17.86 11.47
N SER A 5 -28.74 -18.42 11.26
CA SER A 5 -28.37 -19.09 10.03
C SER A 5 -28.14 -20.57 10.28
N GLU A 6 -28.61 -21.43 9.38
CA GLU A 6 -28.30 -22.85 9.35
C GLU A 6 -27.50 -23.17 8.08
N GLY A 7 -26.29 -23.73 8.26
CA GLY A 7 -25.34 -23.97 7.19
C GLY A 7 -24.29 -22.89 7.06
N PRO A 8 -23.48 -22.91 5.97
CA PRO A 8 -22.28 -22.08 5.81
C PRO A 8 -22.62 -20.65 5.38
N GLY A 9 -22.93 -19.80 6.32
CA GLY A 9 -23.21 -18.38 6.09
C GLY A 9 -23.54 -17.63 7.37
N SER A 10 -23.65 -16.32 7.28
CA SER A 10 -24.02 -15.43 8.39
C SER A 10 -25.09 -14.44 7.94
N LEU A 11 -25.68 -13.73 8.92
CA LEU A 11 -26.70 -12.72 8.68
C LEU A 11 -26.30 -11.40 9.30
N GLU A 12 -26.68 -10.32 8.62
CA GLU A 12 -26.64 -8.96 9.12
C GLU A 12 -28.05 -8.37 9.04
N ALA A 13 -28.42 -7.53 10.01
CA ALA A 13 -29.72 -6.87 10.02
C ALA A 13 -29.57 -5.39 10.38
N TRP A 14 -30.37 -4.54 9.76
CA TRP A 14 -30.41 -3.10 10.07
C TRP A 14 -31.82 -2.52 9.84
N THR A 15 -32.09 -1.39 10.49
CA THR A 15 -33.30 -0.61 10.26
C THR A 15 -33.18 0.23 9.00
N LEU A 16 -34.29 0.75 8.48
CA LEU A 16 -34.29 1.67 7.33
C LEU A 16 -33.41 2.93 7.56
N SER A 17 -33.23 3.34 8.81
CA SER A 17 -32.33 4.44 9.19
C SER A 17 -30.83 4.08 9.16
N GLY A 18 -30.48 2.83 8.80
CA GLY A 18 -29.10 2.34 8.78
C GLY A 18 -28.54 1.92 10.13
N THR A 19 -29.38 1.79 11.16
CA THR A 19 -28.93 1.34 12.48
C THR A 19 -28.85 -0.18 12.52
N ASP A 20 -27.68 -0.72 12.88
CA ASP A 20 -27.46 -2.15 13.04
C ASP A 20 -28.38 -2.74 14.12
N VAL A 21 -28.97 -3.88 13.78
CA VAL A 21 -29.85 -4.64 14.68
C VAL A 21 -29.14 -5.92 15.10
N LYS A 22 -28.76 -6.01 16.36
CA LYS A 22 -28.15 -7.24 16.89
C LYS A 22 -29.20 -8.30 17.15
N ASN A 23 -28.81 -9.57 17.08
CA ASN A 23 -29.69 -10.69 17.44
C ASN A 23 -30.22 -10.53 18.88
N ASN A 24 -31.47 -10.94 19.15
CA ASN A 24 -32.20 -10.75 20.40
C ASN A 24 -32.44 -9.27 20.82
N THR A 25 -32.60 -8.37 19.85
CA THR A 25 -32.85 -6.94 20.10
C THR A 25 -34.35 -6.65 20.03
N TYR A 26 -34.83 -5.78 20.92
CA TYR A 26 -36.20 -5.22 20.83
C TYR A 26 -36.23 -4.13 19.75
N ILE A 27 -37.21 -4.24 18.87
CA ILE A 27 -37.43 -3.29 17.77
C ILE A 27 -38.86 -2.72 17.96
N ALA A 28 -39.00 -1.42 17.69
CA ALA A 28 -40.29 -0.77 17.77
C ALA A 28 -41.26 -1.35 16.73
N GLN A 29 -42.52 -1.54 17.16
CA GLN A 29 -43.60 -1.92 16.26
C GLN A 29 -43.76 -0.88 15.16
N GLY A 30 -43.99 -1.30 13.90
CA GLY A 30 -44.06 -0.42 12.74
C GLY A 30 -42.70 -0.15 12.10
N SER A 31 -41.60 -0.68 12.64
CA SER A 31 -40.25 -0.52 12.03
C SER A 31 -40.13 -1.29 10.75
N LYS A 32 -39.34 -0.74 9.83
CA LYS A 32 -38.89 -1.47 8.64
C LYS A 32 -37.47 -2.04 8.84
N LEU A 33 -37.29 -3.27 8.43
CA LEU A 33 -36.02 -4.00 8.61
C LEU A 33 -35.51 -4.54 7.27
N SER A 34 -34.21 -4.53 7.16
CA SER A 34 -33.49 -5.25 6.09
C SER A 34 -32.60 -6.31 6.74
N ILE A 35 -32.68 -7.54 6.26
CA ILE A 35 -31.82 -8.65 6.70
C ILE A 35 -31.10 -9.16 5.48
N LYS A 36 -29.77 -9.20 5.55
CA LYS A 36 -28.87 -9.66 4.48
C LYS A 36 -28.25 -10.99 4.85
N SER A 37 -28.30 -11.94 3.91
CA SER A 37 -27.50 -13.16 3.99
C SER A 37 -26.12 -12.93 3.42
N ILE A 38 -25.13 -13.46 4.13
CA ILE A 38 -23.73 -13.47 3.71
C ILE A 38 -23.31 -14.93 3.62
N PRO A 39 -23.55 -15.59 2.48
CA PRO A 39 -23.12 -16.97 2.28
C PRO A 39 -21.59 -17.04 2.26
N LEU A 40 -21.02 -18.09 2.84
CA LEU A 40 -19.63 -18.44 2.61
C LEU A 40 -19.43 -18.86 1.14
N PHE A 41 -18.16 -18.92 0.71
CA PHE A 41 -17.78 -19.21 -0.68
C PHE A 41 -18.56 -20.37 -1.29
N ASP A 42 -19.02 -20.19 -2.54
CA ASP A 42 -19.82 -21.16 -3.32
C ASP A 42 -21.04 -21.73 -2.57
N CYS A 43 -21.56 -20.96 -1.64
CA CYS A 43 -22.82 -21.24 -0.97
C CYS A 43 -23.87 -20.21 -1.36
N GLU A 44 -25.11 -20.59 -1.28
CA GLU A 44 -26.25 -19.71 -1.47
C GLU A 44 -27.23 -19.85 -0.31
N ALA A 45 -27.90 -18.76 0.03
CA ALA A 45 -29.09 -18.83 0.87
C ALA A 45 -30.23 -19.35 -0.02
N TYR A 46 -30.72 -20.55 0.25
CA TYR A 46 -31.73 -21.20 -0.58
C TYR A 46 -33.13 -21.15 0.00
N GLU A 47 -33.26 -20.92 1.30
CA GLU A 47 -34.52 -20.85 1.99
C GLU A 47 -34.48 -19.81 3.10
N TRP A 48 -35.51 -18.98 3.17
CA TRP A 48 -35.69 -17.92 4.16
C TRP A 48 -37.02 -18.10 4.88
N LEU A 49 -36.97 -18.38 6.15
CA LEU A 49 -38.12 -18.56 6.98
C LEU A 49 -38.34 -17.36 7.91
N VAL A 50 -39.51 -16.76 7.91
CA VAL A 50 -39.91 -15.71 8.87
C VAL A 50 -41.05 -16.26 9.71
N ASN A 51 -40.81 -16.42 11.01
CA ASN A 51 -41.73 -17.06 11.92
C ASN A 51 -42.19 -18.47 11.44
N GLY A 52 -41.29 -19.20 10.75
CA GLY A 52 -41.56 -20.51 10.18
C GLY A 52 -42.25 -20.51 8.83
N GLU A 53 -42.64 -19.36 8.28
CA GLU A 53 -43.19 -19.24 6.94
C GLU A 53 -42.10 -18.96 5.90
N ASP A 54 -42.14 -19.67 4.77
CA ASP A 54 -41.19 -19.45 3.67
C ASP A 54 -41.40 -18.09 2.97
N ARG A 55 -40.39 -17.27 3.01
CA ARG A 55 -40.33 -15.93 2.39
C ARG A 55 -39.24 -15.82 1.33
N THR A 56 -38.71 -16.91 0.84
CA THR A 56 -37.61 -16.96 -0.12
C THR A 56 -37.91 -16.17 -1.41
N SER A 57 -39.18 -16.20 -1.86
CA SER A 57 -39.63 -15.43 -3.04
C SER A 57 -39.63 -13.92 -2.87
N ASN A 58 -39.56 -13.44 -1.63
CA ASN A 58 -39.53 -12.01 -1.29
C ASN A 58 -38.12 -11.44 -1.21
N VAL A 59 -37.09 -12.30 -1.32
CA VAL A 59 -35.67 -11.90 -1.21
C VAL A 59 -35.19 -11.29 -2.52
N LYS A 60 -34.55 -10.13 -2.47
CA LYS A 60 -33.94 -9.45 -3.60
C LYS A 60 -32.44 -9.27 -3.35
N GLY A 61 -31.60 -9.89 -4.17
CA GLY A 61 -30.15 -9.72 -4.08
C GLY A 61 -29.56 -10.06 -2.70
N ASN A 62 -29.97 -11.19 -2.11
CA ASN A 62 -29.59 -11.65 -0.77
C ASN A 62 -30.10 -10.77 0.37
N ILE A 63 -31.10 -9.93 0.15
CA ILE A 63 -31.72 -9.08 1.17
C ILE A 63 -33.20 -9.38 1.23
N LEU A 64 -33.70 -9.65 2.44
CA LEU A 64 -35.12 -9.69 2.78
C LEU A 64 -35.49 -8.39 3.46
N GLU A 65 -36.50 -7.70 2.91
CA GLU A 65 -37.08 -6.52 3.51
C GLU A 65 -38.39 -6.87 4.23
N ILE A 66 -38.54 -6.43 5.45
CA ILE A 66 -39.76 -6.54 6.25
C ILE A 66 -40.29 -5.12 6.44
N GLU A 67 -41.37 -4.81 5.74
CA GLU A 67 -41.92 -3.45 5.65
C GLU A 67 -42.58 -2.96 6.96
N ASP A 68 -43.09 -3.89 7.77
CA ASP A 68 -43.75 -3.57 9.04
C ASP A 68 -43.53 -4.69 10.07
N VAL A 69 -42.87 -4.36 11.16
CA VAL A 69 -42.68 -5.24 12.32
C VAL A 69 -43.94 -5.19 13.20
N ALA A 70 -44.94 -6.01 12.89
CA ALA A 70 -46.20 -6.03 13.63
C ALA A 70 -46.19 -6.94 14.88
N GLN A 71 -45.27 -7.89 14.96
CA GLN A 71 -45.11 -8.90 16.01
C GLN A 71 -43.65 -9.32 16.19
N ASP A 72 -43.39 -10.19 17.13
CA ASP A 72 -42.06 -10.80 17.27
C ASP A 72 -41.65 -11.50 15.99
N ILE A 73 -40.45 -11.23 15.55
CA ILE A 73 -39.90 -11.76 14.32
C ILE A 73 -38.73 -12.71 14.65
N ASN A 74 -38.82 -13.91 14.10
CA ASN A 74 -37.72 -14.87 14.05
C ASN A 74 -37.40 -15.17 12.58
N VAL A 75 -36.16 -14.88 12.16
CA VAL A 75 -35.73 -15.16 10.81
C VAL A 75 -34.67 -16.28 10.83
N VAL A 76 -34.93 -17.32 10.07
CA VAL A 76 -33.99 -18.43 9.85
C VAL A 76 -33.63 -18.50 8.38
N VAL A 77 -32.35 -18.51 8.07
CA VAL A 77 -31.87 -18.62 6.69
C VAL A 77 -31.03 -19.89 6.56
N HIS A 78 -31.45 -20.74 5.61
CA HIS A 78 -30.76 -21.96 5.28
C HIS A 78 -29.81 -21.74 4.11
N PHE A 79 -28.55 -22.17 4.29
CA PHE A 79 -27.51 -22.11 3.26
C PHE A 79 -27.19 -23.49 2.73
N ARG A 80 -26.95 -23.58 1.42
CA ARG A 80 -26.44 -24.78 0.75
C ARG A 80 -25.28 -24.45 -0.21
N LYS A 81 -24.53 -25.44 -0.59
CA LYS A 81 -23.49 -25.29 -1.60
C LYS A 81 -24.08 -25.21 -3.00
N THR A 82 -23.53 -24.32 -3.83
CA THR A 82 -23.93 -24.12 -5.23
C THR A 82 -23.21 -25.05 -6.22
N GLU A 83 -22.06 -25.63 -5.82
CA GLU A 83 -21.27 -26.54 -6.67
C GLU A 83 -20.73 -27.74 -5.91
N GLU A 84 -20.53 -28.89 -6.58
CA GLU A 84 -19.88 -30.07 -6.01
C GLU A 84 -18.40 -29.81 -5.68
N GLY A 85 -17.99 -30.09 -4.43
CA GLY A 85 -16.62 -29.97 -3.96
C GLY A 85 -16.53 -29.66 -2.47
N ALA A 86 -15.42 -30.03 -1.85
CA ALA A 86 -15.10 -29.78 -0.46
C ALA A 86 -14.21 -28.56 -0.30
N TYR A 87 -14.58 -27.60 0.55
CA TYR A 87 -13.68 -26.53 0.97
C TYR A 87 -12.80 -27.01 2.11
N ILE A 88 -11.50 -26.79 1.94
CA ILE A 88 -10.50 -27.24 2.90
C ILE A 88 -9.88 -26.00 3.55
N PHE A 89 -10.15 -25.85 4.83
CA PHE A 89 -9.52 -24.85 5.68
C PHE A 89 -8.51 -25.54 6.57
N PHE A 90 -7.37 -24.92 6.79
CA PHE A 90 -6.40 -25.43 7.76
C PHE A 90 -5.53 -24.27 8.27
N ARG A 91 -5.18 -24.36 9.54
CA ARG A 91 -4.38 -23.34 10.22
C ARG A 91 -3.62 -23.91 11.42
N SER A 92 -2.58 -23.22 11.79
CA SER A 92 -1.95 -23.37 13.11
C SER A 92 -2.75 -22.57 14.14
N VAL A 93 -3.07 -23.17 15.27
CA VAL A 93 -3.67 -22.45 16.43
C VAL A 93 -2.68 -21.42 16.96
N SER A 94 -1.38 -21.74 16.91
CA SER A 94 -0.31 -20.87 17.36
C SER A 94 0.72 -20.66 16.24
N PRO A 95 0.50 -19.73 15.29
CA PRO A 95 1.38 -19.52 14.13
C PRO A 95 2.83 -19.17 14.49
N MET A 96 3.04 -18.59 15.68
CA MET A 96 4.38 -18.31 16.22
C MET A 96 5.16 -19.55 16.62
N MET A 97 4.48 -20.70 16.81
CA MET A 97 5.08 -21.95 17.27
C MET A 97 5.29 -22.97 16.15
N GLY A 98 4.59 -22.83 15.04
CA GLY A 98 4.71 -23.72 13.90
C GLY A 98 3.72 -23.40 12.79
N SER A 99 3.90 -24.08 11.67
CA SER A 99 3.06 -23.92 10.47
C SER A 99 2.45 -25.25 10.04
N ILE A 100 1.44 -25.18 9.18
CA ILE A 100 0.78 -26.32 8.56
C ILE A 100 0.74 -26.11 7.04
N THR A 101 0.91 -27.19 6.29
CA THR A 101 0.74 -27.23 4.84
C THR A 101 -0.16 -28.41 4.47
N CYS A 102 -0.78 -28.36 3.30
CA CYS A 102 -1.61 -29.42 2.78
C CYS A 102 -1.18 -29.78 1.35
N THR A 103 -1.15 -31.08 1.03
CA THR A 103 -0.85 -31.58 -0.32
C THR A 103 -1.81 -32.69 -0.70
N LYS A 104 -2.06 -32.84 -1.99
CA LYS A 104 -2.73 -33.99 -2.59
C LYS A 104 -1.79 -35.20 -2.68
N GLU A 105 -2.32 -36.37 -3.05
CA GLU A 105 -1.55 -37.59 -3.22
C GLU A 105 -0.50 -37.50 -4.34
N ASP A 106 -0.74 -36.65 -5.36
CA ASP A 106 0.20 -36.37 -6.44
C ASP A 106 1.28 -35.30 -6.07
N GLY A 107 1.29 -34.83 -4.83
CA GLY A 107 2.20 -33.80 -4.34
C GLY A 107 1.75 -32.36 -4.63
N THR A 108 0.64 -32.16 -5.30
CA THR A 108 0.11 -30.80 -5.57
C THR A 108 -0.25 -30.12 -4.25
N GLN A 109 0.27 -28.89 -4.06
CA GLN A 109 -0.02 -28.10 -2.88
C GLN A 109 -1.47 -27.58 -2.90
N VAL A 110 -2.15 -27.73 -1.78
CA VAL A 110 -3.48 -27.19 -1.52
C VAL A 110 -3.33 -25.99 -0.58
N LEU A 111 -3.89 -24.87 -0.96
CA LEU A 111 -3.94 -23.69 -0.08
C LEU A 111 -5.16 -23.77 0.83
N SER A 112 -5.07 -23.18 2.02
CA SER A 112 -6.26 -23.06 2.89
C SER A 112 -7.33 -22.23 2.18
N ALA A 113 -8.60 -22.56 2.39
CA ALA A 113 -9.78 -22.08 1.65
C ALA A 113 -9.85 -22.54 0.17
N SER A 114 -9.07 -23.54 -0.24
CA SER A 114 -9.21 -24.14 -1.58
C SER A 114 -10.34 -25.15 -1.64
N LYS A 115 -10.93 -25.26 -2.84
CA LYS A 115 -11.92 -26.29 -3.17
C LYS A 115 -11.24 -27.50 -3.79
N VAL A 116 -11.55 -28.67 -3.27
CA VAL A 116 -11.05 -29.96 -3.78
C VAL A 116 -12.22 -30.92 -4.02
N LYS A 117 -12.00 -32.00 -4.75
CA LYS A 117 -13.02 -33.02 -4.97
C LYS A 117 -13.33 -33.76 -3.67
N VAL A 118 -14.63 -33.98 -3.37
CA VAL A 118 -15.05 -34.80 -2.25
C VAL A 118 -14.47 -36.21 -2.36
N GLY A 119 -13.90 -36.75 -1.28
CA GLY A 119 -13.23 -38.02 -1.23
C GLY A 119 -11.74 -38.00 -1.63
N GLU A 120 -11.22 -36.87 -2.09
CA GLU A 120 -9.79 -36.71 -2.40
C GLU A 120 -8.94 -36.85 -1.14
N LYS A 121 -7.86 -37.63 -1.21
CA LYS A 121 -6.93 -37.79 -0.09
C LYS A 121 -6.01 -36.58 0.05
N LEU A 122 -6.00 -35.99 1.22
CA LEU A 122 -5.22 -34.81 1.55
C LEU A 122 -4.27 -35.12 2.70
N THR A 123 -3.01 -34.75 2.53
CA THR A 123 -1.99 -34.89 3.58
C THR A 123 -1.68 -33.50 4.16
N PHE A 124 -2.01 -33.34 5.44
CA PHE A 124 -1.66 -32.16 6.21
C PHE A 124 -0.35 -32.38 6.93
N THR A 125 0.62 -31.51 6.73
CA THR A 125 1.95 -31.61 7.33
C THR A 125 2.19 -30.45 8.26
N ALA A 126 2.46 -30.74 9.52
CA ALA A 126 2.81 -29.75 10.54
C ALA A 126 4.33 -29.59 10.63
N LYS A 127 4.79 -28.36 10.62
CA LYS A 127 6.20 -28.01 10.79
C LYS A 127 6.36 -27.14 12.05
N PRO A 128 6.68 -27.74 13.20
CA PRO A 128 6.95 -26.96 14.40
C PRO A 128 8.20 -26.10 14.20
N ARG A 129 8.20 -24.90 14.76
CA ARG A 129 9.40 -24.10 14.86
C ARG A 129 10.40 -24.75 15.83
N ARG A 130 11.63 -24.27 15.77
CA ARG A 130 12.69 -24.75 16.67
C ARG A 130 12.27 -24.62 18.13
N GLY A 131 12.43 -25.72 18.87
CA GLY A 131 12.06 -25.80 20.29
C GLY A 131 10.60 -26.07 20.58
N TYR A 132 9.78 -26.24 19.56
CA TYR A 132 8.38 -26.62 19.72
C TYR A 132 8.11 -28.04 19.22
N ARG A 133 6.98 -28.57 19.60
CA ARG A 133 6.49 -29.91 19.21
C ARG A 133 5.01 -29.80 18.88
N ILE A 134 4.54 -30.71 18.07
CA ILE A 134 3.11 -30.90 17.81
C ILE A 134 2.48 -31.52 19.05
N THR A 135 1.34 -31.02 19.46
CA THR A 135 0.59 -31.52 20.62
C THR A 135 -0.72 -32.10 20.23
N ASN A 136 -1.38 -31.56 19.26
CA ASN A 136 -2.72 -31.99 18.93
C ASN A 136 -3.07 -31.62 17.48
N TRP A 137 -3.90 -32.45 16.87
CA TRP A 137 -4.63 -32.15 15.65
C TRP A 137 -6.11 -32.10 15.96
N GLN A 138 -6.81 -31.17 15.41
CA GLN A 138 -8.23 -30.92 15.62
C GLN A 138 -8.96 -30.75 14.30
N ARG A 139 -10.20 -31.21 14.28
CA ARG A 139 -11.12 -30.99 13.16
C ARG A 139 -12.39 -30.31 13.68
N GLU A 140 -12.96 -29.40 12.90
CA GLU A 140 -14.24 -28.78 13.21
C GLU A 140 -15.34 -29.85 13.27
N LYS A 141 -16.14 -29.80 14.34
CA LYS A 141 -17.27 -30.70 14.50
C LYS A 141 -18.39 -30.36 13.51
N LYS A 142 -18.92 -31.36 12.84
CA LYS A 142 -20.07 -31.19 11.95
C LYS A 142 -21.34 -30.89 12.75
N ASN A 143 -22.19 -29.99 12.19
CA ASN A 143 -23.55 -29.71 12.69
C ASN A 143 -23.64 -29.03 14.07
N VAL A 144 -22.67 -28.20 14.43
CA VAL A 144 -22.75 -27.35 15.63
C VAL A 144 -22.86 -25.88 15.20
N ALA A 145 -23.80 -25.15 15.77
CA ALA A 145 -24.09 -23.75 15.42
C ALA A 145 -22.95 -22.76 15.80
N THR A 146 -21.97 -23.22 16.55
CA THR A 146 -20.75 -22.48 16.92
C THR A 146 -19.54 -23.29 16.49
N ALA A 147 -18.52 -22.63 15.95
CA ALA A 147 -17.26 -23.29 15.58
C ALA A 147 -16.67 -24.00 16.82
N ASP A 148 -16.86 -25.32 16.91
CA ASP A 148 -16.35 -26.19 17.96
C ASP A 148 -15.46 -27.26 17.31
N PHE A 149 -14.32 -27.55 17.91
CA PHE A 149 -13.32 -28.46 17.38
C PHE A 149 -13.22 -29.72 18.22
N GLU A 150 -13.09 -30.88 17.56
CA GLU A 150 -12.80 -32.15 18.21
C GLU A 150 -11.33 -32.55 17.98
N ASN A 151 -10.75 -33.18 19.00
CA ASN A 151 -9.39 -33.69 18.92
C ASN A 151 -9.34 -34.95 18.04
N LEU A 152 -8.38 -35.01 17.12
CA LEU A 152 -8.08 -36.16 16.32
C LEU A 152 -7.07 -37.05 17.10
N THR A 153 -7.56 -37.81 18.07
CA THR A 153 -6.75 -38.56 19.05
C THR A 153 -5.83 -39.58 18.42
N ASP A 154 -6.20 -40.17 17.28
CA ASP A 154 -5.39 -41.17 16.56
C ASP A 154 -4.15 -40.56 15.91
N PHE A 155 -4.11 -39.23 15.75
CA PHE A 155 -3.04 -38.48 15.09
C PHE A 155 -2.23 -37.60 16.03
N TYR A 156 -2.41 -37.78 17.32
CA TYR A 156 -1.75 -37.01 18.37
C TYR A 156 -0.22 -37.00 18.18
N SER A 157 0.40 -35.84 18.11
CA SER A 157 1.85 -35.62 17.89
C SER A 157 2.46 -36.12 16.56
N MET A 158 1.69 -36.58 15.61
CA MET A 158 2.20 -36.97 14.28
C MET A 158 2.61 -35.73 13.48
N SER A 159 3.70 -35.83 12.73
CA SER A 159 4.18 -34.73 11.87
C SER A 159 3.29 -34.52 10.64
N SER A 160 2.55 -35.52 10.23
CA SER A 160 1.57 -35.43 9.14
C SER A 160 0.40 -36.38 9.37
N ILE A 161 -0.77 -35.97 8.87
CA ILE A 161 -1.99 -36.76 8.86
C ILE A 161 -2.57 -36.79 7.46
N THR A 162 -3.20 -37.88 7.07
CA THR A 162 -3.87 -37.97 5.78
C THR A 162 -5.35 -38.26 6.01
N LEU A 163 -6.20 -37.41 5.46
CA LEU A 163 -7.65 -37.46 5.56
C LEU A 163 -8.28 -37.39 4.17
N SER A 164 -9.42 -38.02 4.00
CA SER A 164 -10.24 -37.83 2.80
C SER A 164 -11.00 -36.53 2.92
N ALA A 165 -11.04 -35.75 1.85
CA ALA A 165 -11.80 -34.51 1.79
C ALA A 165 -13.30 -34.80 1.97
N GLU A 166 -13.88 -34.21 2.98
CA GLU A 166 -15.32 -34.22 3.24
C GLU A 166 -15.92 -32.86 2.89
N ASP A 167 -17.22 -32.74 2.94
CA ASP A 167 -18.00 -31.56 2.57
C ASP A 167 -17.55 -30.30 3.26
N ALA A 168 -16.82 -29.79 3.75
CA ALA A 168 -16.13 -28.72 4.42
C ALA A 168 -15.28 -29.29 5.55
N MET A 169 -14.01 -29.00 5.51
CA MET A 169 -13.07 -29.40 6.55
C MET A 169 -12.33 -28.17 7.05
N ASP A 170 -12.33 -27.93 8.35
CA ASP A 170 -11.36 -27.03 8.99
C ASP A 170 -10.46 -27.89 9.91
N ILE A 171 -9.18 -27.92 9.58
CA ILE A 171 -8.16 -28.69 10.29
C ILE A 171 -7.23 -27.71 11.02
N GLN A 172 -7.06 -27.94 12.29
CA GLN A 172 -6.14 -27.17 13.11
C GLN A 172 -5.05 -28.08 13.67
N VAL A 173 -3.86 -27.52 13.79
CA VAL A 173 -2.76 -28.15 14.52
C VAL A 173 -2.29 -27.22 15.62
N ASP A 174 -2.09 -27.80 16.78
CA ASP A 174 -1.57 -27.08 17.94
C ASP A 174 -0.13 -27.48 18.24
N PHE A 175 0.61 -26.53 18.78
CA PHE A 175 2.02 -26.70 19.12
C PHE A 175 2.24 -26.27 20.56
N ASP A 176 3.15 -26.95 21.22
CA ASP A 176 3.60 -26.59 22.56
C ASP A 176 5.13 -26.55 22.61
N ARG A 177 5.65 -25.83 23.55
CA ARG A 177 7.08 -25.77 23.81
C ARG A 177 7.56 -27.09 24.37
N LYS A 178 8.73 -27.53 23.95
CA LYS A 178 9.41 -28.71 24.55
C LYS A 178 9.78 -28.40 26.01
N ALA A 179 9.73 -29.43 26.86
CA ALA A 179 10.22 -29.29 28.22
C ALA A 179 11.69 -28.86 28.24
N ASP A 180 12.07 -28.05 29.21
CA ASP A 180 13.43 -27.46 29.35
C ASP A 180 13.92 -26.63 28.17
N TYR A 181 13.00 -26.10 27.37
CA TYR A 181 13.30 -25.08 26.34
C TYR A 181 12.74 -23.74 26.77
N TYR A 182 13.43 -22.66 26.40
CA TYR A 182 13.02 -21.29 26.71
C TYR A 182 12.93 -20.45 25.46
N VAL A 183 11.91 -19.61 25.40
CA VAL A 183 11.64 -18.73 24.26
C VAL A 183 12.62 -17.58 24.23
N VAL A 184 13.17 -17.32 23.05
CA VAL A 184 14.07 -16.22 22.79
C VAL A 184 13.36 -15.23 21.86
N LYS A 185 12.90 -14.12 22.40
CA LYS A 185 12.39 -12.99 21.65
C LYS A 185 13.44 -11.92 21.53
N PHE A 186 13.51 -11.29 20.39
CA PHE A 186 14.42 -10.16 20.20
C PHE A 186 13.91 -9.25 19.07
N ALA A 187 14.13 -7.95 19.23
CA ALA A 187 13.80 -6.94 18.27
C ALA A 187 14.70 -5.71 18.37
N SER A 188 14.84 -4.97 17.29
CA SER A 188 15.21 -3.56 17.36
C SER A 188 13.98 -2.76 17.77
N PHE A 189 14.14 -1.79 18.64
CA PHE A 189 13.04 -0.90 19.07
C PHE A 189 12.48 -0.08 17.90
N ASN A 190 13.30 0.11 16.87
CA ASN A 190 12.92 0.78 15.63
C ASN A 190 13.74 0.21 14.47
N ASP A 191 13.09 -0.50 13.55
CA ASP A 191 13.74 -1.07 12.37
C ASP A 191 14.33 -0.02 11.41
N LYS A 192 13.91 1.24 11.57
CA LYS A 192 14.49 2.36 10.80
C LYS A 192 15.89 2.75 11.29
N THR A 193 16.23 2.42 12.54
CA THR A 193 17.51 2.79 13.16
C THR A 193 18.52 1.66 13.20
N GLY A 194 18.08 0.41 13.04
CA GLY A 194 18.96 -0.75 13.05
C GLY A 194 18.21 -2.06 13.05
N THR A 195 18.94 -3.17 12.89
CA THR A 195 18.41 -4.53 12.99
C THR A 195 19.17 -5.33 14.03
N LEU A 196 18.54 -6.36 14.59
CA LEU A 196 19.11 -7.21 15.61
C LEU A 196 19.13 -8.65 15.11
N LEU A 197 20.32 -9.27 15.13
CA LEU A 197 20.51 -10.68 14.83
C LEU A 197 20.76 -11.46 16.13
N ALA A 198 20.32 -12.69 16.18
CA ALA A 198 20.62 -13.60 17.26
C ALA A 198 21.19 -14.92 16.73
N GLN A 199 22.20 -15.47 17.38
CA GLN A 199 22.85 -16.71 16.99
C GLN A 199 23.03 -17.61 18.20
N ASN A 200 22.67 -18.89 18.06
CA ASN A 200 23.01 -19.91 19.03
C ASN A 200 24.47 -20.35 18.80
N VAL A 201 25.30 -20.17 19.80
CA VAL A 201 26.73 -20.48 19.72
C VAL A 201 27.00 -21.98 19.61
N SER A 202 26.14 -22.83 20.21
CA SER A 202 26.36 -24.29 20.29
C SER A 202 26.30 -25.00 18.94
N ASP A 203 25.47 -24.51 18.03
CA ASP A 203 25.26 -25.11 16.70
C ASP A 203 25.45 -24.10 15.56
N ASN A 204 25.89 -22.91 15.88
CA ASN A 204 26.16 -21.81 14.95
C ASN A 204 24.96 -21.38 14.09
N THR A 205 23.72 -21.63 14.55
CA THR A 205 22.53 -21.29 13.81
C THR A 205 22.02 -19.89 14.10
N VAL A 206 21.59 -19.19 13.06
CA VAL A 206 20.87 -17.90 13.20
C VAL A 206 19.45 -18.20 13.66
N LEU A 207 18.98 -17.46 14.65
CA LEU A 207 17.67 -17.59 15.24
C LEU A 207 16.66 -16.66 14.59
N SER A 208 15.42 -17.09 14.58
CA SER A 208 14.26 -16.22 14.36
C SER A 208 13.60 -15.89 15.70
N THR A 209 13.15 -14.66 15.88
CA THR A 209 12.48 -14.26 17.13
C THR A 209 11.28 -15.17 17.43
N GLY A 210 11.14 -15.57 18.70
CA GLY A 210 10.09 -16.51 19.14
C GLY A 210 10.47 -18.00 19.03
N GLU A 211 11.66 -18.36 18.56
CA GLU A 211 12.16 -19.72 18.68
C GLU A 211 12.51 -20.06 20.13
N ALA A 212 12.46 -21.34 20.47
CA ALA A 212 12.85 -21.82 21.80
C ALA A 212 14.11 -22.66 21.72
N LEU A 213 15.00 -22.45 22.69
CA LEU A 213 16.28 -23.15 22.83
C LEU A 213 16.34 -23.95 24.13
N PRO A 214 17.15 -25.03 24.19
CA PRO A 214 17.37 -25.79 25.41
C PRO A 214 17.89 -24.87 26.55
N LYS A 215 17.52 -25.22 27.77
CA LYS A 215 18.13 -24.67 28.97
C LYS A 215 19.66 -24.79 28.89
N GLY A 216 20.35 -23.73 29.27
CA GLY A 216 21.81 -23.68 29.23
C GLY A 216 22.39 -23.18 27.90
N SER A 217 21.58 -22.92 26.89
CA SER A 217 22.07 -22.40 25.59
C SER A 217 22.81 -21.07 25.76
N LYS A 218 23.90 -20.92 24.99
CA LYS A 218 24.62 -19.66 24.84
C LYS A 218 24.16 -18.95 23.56
N ILE A 219 23.78 -17.69 23.69
CA ILE A 219 23.22 -16.89 22.58
C ILE A 219 24.01 -15.60 22.49
N VAL A 220 24.41 -15.26 21.26
CA VAL A 220 25.00 -13.95 20.93
C VAL A 220 23.99 -13.17 20.12
N PHE A 221 23.66 -11.98 20.58
CA PHE A 221 22.89 -10.97 19.87
C PHE A 221 23.86 -9.98 19.27
N THR A 222 23.71 -9.68 17.98
CA THR A 222 24.54 -8.75 17.23
C THR A 222 23.67 -7.62 16.73
N ALA A 223 23.94 -6.43 17.21
CA ALA A 223 23.35 -5.19 16.74
C ALA A 223 23.92 -4.82 15.36
N GLN A 224 23.05 -4.41 14.48
CA GLN A 224 23.38 -3.85 13.18
C GLN A 224 22.72 -2.47 13.06
N PRO A 225 23.29 -1.42 13.71
CA PRO A 225 22.81 -0.06 13.54
C PRO A 225 22.89 0.34 12.07
N LYS A 226 21.93 1.09 11.60
CA LYS A 226 22.04 1.73 10.29
C LYS A 226 23.05 2.89 10.35
N GLU A 227 23.46 3.33 9.18
CA GLU A 227 24.37 4.47 9.06
C GLU A 227 23.82 5.70 9.81
N GLY A 228 24.66 6.35 10.58
CA GLY A 228 24.28 7.48 11.43
C GLY A 228 23.69 7.11 12.79
N TYR A 229 23.57 5.84 13.13
CA TYR A 229 23.06 5.37 14.41
C TYR A 229 24.09 4.54 15.14
N ASP A 230 24.08 4.61 16.46
CA ASP A 230 24.87 3.78 17.36
C ASP A 230 23.93 3.05 18.33
N VAL A 231 24.41 1.94 18.89
CA VAL A 231 23.69 1.26 19.96
C VAL A 231 23.73 2.16 21.20
N ASP A 232 22.56 2.60 21.63
CA ASP A 232 22.39 3.46 22.80
C ASP A 232 22.10 2.62 24.05
N GLU A 233 21.26 1.62 23.89
CA GLU A 233 20.76 0.84 25.00
C GLU A 233 20.45 -0.60 24.61
N TRP A 234 20.77 -1.54 25.50
CA TRP A 234 20.25 -2.88 25.47
C TRP A 234 19.24 -3.09 26.59
N GLN A 235 18.16 -3.78 26.29
CA GLN A 235 17.15 -4.15 27.29
C GLN A 235 17.00 -5.67 27.35
N LEU A 236 16.92 -6.20 28.55
CA LEU A 236 16.60 -7.58 28.85
C LEU A 236 15.32 -7.64 29.67
N ASN A 237 14.29 -8.29 29.13
CA ASN A 237 12.96 -8.42 29.74
C ASN A 237 12.38 -7.07 30.19
N GLY A 238 12.51 -6.05 29.35
CA GLY A 238 12.04 -4.69 29.58
C GLY A 238 12.93 -3.85 30.52
N ASN A 239 14.03 -4.40 31.05
CA ASN A 239 14.95 -3.66 31.91
C ASN A 239 16.21 -3.25 31.15
N THR A 240 16.59 -2.00 31.25
CA THR A 240 17.80 -1.46 30.65
C THR A 240 19.04 -2.11 31.27
N ILE A 241 19.96 -2.55 30.42
CA ILE A 241 21.29 -3.02 30.82
C ILE A 241 22.19 -1.78 30.89
N LEU A 242 22.39 -1.28 32.08
CA LEU A 242 23.06 -0.01 32.30
C LEU A 242 24.46 0.06 31.66
N LYS A 243 24.69 1.14 30.90
CA LYS A 243 25.98 1.50 30.27
C LYS A 243 26.56 0.42 29.34
N TYR A 244 25.71 -0.36 28.70
CA TYR A 244 26.12 -1.39 27.73
C TYR A 244 25.81 -0.92 26.32
N THR A 245 26.81 -0.44 25.59
CA THR A 245 26.70 0.12 24.25
C THR A 245 27.50 -0.67 23.20
N ASN A 246 27.96 -1.88 23.56
CA ASN A 246 28.66 -2.74 22.62
C ASN A 246 27.77 -3.20 21.49
N SER A 247 28.37 -3.50 20.34
CA SER A 247 27.64 -4.05 19.18
C SER A 247 27.10 -5.47 19.38
N THR A 248 27.51 -6.15 20.46
CA THR A 248 27.04 -7.51 20.77
C THR A 248 26.62 -7.61 22.23
N TYR A 249 25.58 -8.37 22.49
CA TYR A 249 25.15 -8.78 23.82
C TYR A 249 25.07 -10.31 23.90
N THR A 250 25.54 -10.90 24.99
CA THR A 250 25.61 -12.37 25.12
C THR A 250 24.85 -12.85 26.36
N ILE A 251 24.01 -13.84 26.16
CA ILE A 251 23.46 -14.67 27.25
C ILE A 251 24.26 -15.97 27.26
N ASP A 252 25.10 -16.16 28.27
CA ASP A 252 25.98 -17.32 28.37
C ASP A 252 25.26 -18.61 28.78
N ASN A 253 24.13 -18.49 29.48
CA ASN A 253 23.40 -19.61 30.05
C ASN A 253 21.90 -19.29 30.15
N LEU A 254 21.12 -19.72 29.17
CA LEU A 254 19.69 -19.50 29.12
C LEU A 254 18.94 -20.28 30.20
N GLN A 255 18.27 -19.62 31.14
CA GLN A 255 17.58 -20.24 32.28
C GLN A 255 16.07 -19.95 32.32
N SER A 256 15.58 -19.02 31.52
CA SER A 256 14.16 -18.60 31.42
C SER A 256 13.89 -18.06 30.04
N ASP A 257 12.63 -17.80 29.76
CA ASP A 257 12.24 -17.02 28.58
C ASP A 257 12.91 -15.64 28.65
N VAL A 258 13.39 -15.17 27.51
CA VAL A 258 14.10 -13.89 27.40
C VAL A 258 13.53 -13.06 26.28
N GLU A 259 13.49 -11.77 26.51
CA GLU A 259 13.21 -10.76 25.49
C GLU A 259 14.36 -9.75 25.49
N VAL A 260 15.11 -9.72 24.39
CA VAL A 260 16.25 -8.83 24.21
C VAL A 260 15.87 -7.77 23.19
N ASN A 261 15.88 -6.51 23.60
CA ASN A 261 15.64 -5.38 22.73
C ASN A 261 16.88 -4.52 22.61
N MET A 262 17.08 -3.95 21.45
CA MET A 262 18.13 -3.00 21.15
C MET A 262 17.53 -1.64 20.81
N VAL A 263 18.01 -0.60 21.43
CA VAL A 263 17.71 0.79 21.10
C VAL A 263 18.92 1.38 20.40
N CYS A 264 18.72 1.94 19.22
CA CYS A 264 19.71 2.76 18.54
C CYS A 264 19.28 4.21 18.60
N SER A 265 20.21 5.10 18.93
CA SER A 265 20.05 6.55 18.84
C SER A 265 20.91 7.11 17.70
N GLU A 266 20.55 8.28 17.22
CA GLU A 266 21.43 9.01 16.31
C GLU A 266 22.81 9.18 16.94
N ARG A 267 23.83 8.91 16.13
CA ARG A 267 25.23 9.02 16.56
C ARG A 267 25.48 10.41 17.14
N ARG A 268 25.62 10.49 18.44
CA ARG A 268 26.06 11.68 19.16
C ARG A 268 27.58 11.70 19.19
N GLU A 269 28.21 12.08 18.10
CA GLU A 269 29.59 12.54 18.24
C GLU A 269 29.53 13.84 19.02
N VAL A 270 30.13 13.84 20.20
CA VAL A 270 30.46 15.06 20.93
C VAL A 270 31.66 15.67 20.22
N VAL A 271 31.39 16.12 18.99
CA VAL A 271 32.35 16.95 18.27
C VAL A 271 32.25 18.32 18.91
N PRO A 272 33.36 18.94 19.33
CA PRO A 272 33.36 20.30 19.92
C PRO A 272 32.83 21.36 18.93
N THR A 273 32.56 21.01 17.70
CA THR A 273 31.93 21.80 16.65
C THR A 273 30.60 21.14 16.27
N ASP A 274 29.57 21.90 16.02
CA ASP A 274 28.20 21.46 15.74
C ASP A 274 28.03 20.56 14.46
N ALA A 275 29.14 20.09 13.86
CA ALA A 275 29.15 19.32 12.63
C ALA A 275 29.58 17.86 12.83
N THR A 276 28.81 16.90 12.29
CA THR A 276 29.20 15.50 12.19
C THR A 276 29.89 15.26 10.84
N ILE A 277 31.18 14.98 10.86
CA ILE A 277 32.01 14.74 9.66
C ILE A 277 32.68 13.38 9.83
N VAL A 278 32.51 12.50 8.86
CA VAL A 278 33.13 11.16 8.80
C VAL A 278 33.84 10.99 7.46
N ASP A 279 35.11 10.73 7.45
CA ASP A 279 35.92 10.51 6.23
C ASP A 279 35.74 11.57 5.13
N GLY A 280 35.58 12.83 5.52
CA GLY A 280 35.33 13.94 4.60
C GLY A 280 33.89 14.14 4.20
N HIS A 281 32.98 13.29 4.66
CA HIS A 281 31.54 13.42 4.47
C HIS A 281 30.91 14.25 5.58
N LEU A 282 30.22 15.32 5.25
CA LEU A 282 29.37 16.04 6.17
C LEU A 282 28.03 15.32 6.24
N ILE A 283 27.77 14.66 7.35
CA ILE A 283 26.56 13.88 7.59
C ILE A 283 25.43 14.76 8.14
N LYS A 284 25.76 15.61 9.14
CA LYS A 284 24.78 16.52 9.78
C LYS A 284 25.46 17.76 10.32
N TRP A 285 24.83 18.92 10.08
CA TRP A 285 25.24 20.19 10.67
C TRP A 285 24.07 21.18 10.71
N SER A 286 23.94 21.90 11.83
CA SER A 286 22.90 22.92 12.03
C SER A 286 23.50 24.21 12.55
N PRO A 287 24.34 24.90 11.76
CA PRO A 287 25.03 26.12 12.20
C PRO A 287 24.07 27.28 12.37
N VAL A 288 24.52 28.29 13.11
CA VAL A 288 23.81 29.55 13.36
C VAL A 288 24.55 30.71 12.68
N GLY A 289 23.81 31.56 11.96
CA GLY A 289 24.37 32.73 11.27
C GLY A 289 25.14 32.35 9.99
N ASP A 290 26.21 33.06 9.72
CA ASP A 290 27.05 32.83 8.55
C ASP A 290 28.01 31.66 8.83
N ALA A 291 27.80 30.58 8.09
CA ALA A 291 28.55 29.34 8.27
C ALA A 291 29.68 29.21 7.24
N VAL A 292 30.82 28.72 7.71
CA VAL A 292 31.96 28.37 6.83
C VAL A 292 32.19 26.88 6.96
N LEU A 293 32.14 26.17 5.85
CA LEU A 293 32.32 24.71 5.81
C LEU A 293 33.73 24.32 6.23
N PRO A 294 33.90 23.37 7.18
CA PRO A 294 35.19 22.89 7.58
C PRO A 294 36.08 22.41 6.42
N SER A 295 37.38 22.68 6.48
CA SER A 295 38.32 22.41 5.36
C SER A 295 38.52 20.93 5.06
N ASN A 296 38.17 20.04 5.98
CA ASN A 296 38.22 18.58 5.77
C ASN A 296 36.98 18.00 5.10
N VAL A 297 35.93 18.79 4.83
CA VAL A 297 34.73 18.31 4.13
C VAL A 297 34.99 18.30 2.64
N THR A 298 34.79 17.12 2.02
CA THR A 298 34.85 16.91 0.59
C THR A 298 33.47 16.57 -0.02
N HIS A 299 32.57 16.00 0.81
CA HIS A 299 31.22 15.61 0.41
C HIS A 299 30.20 16.18 1.38
N ILE A 300 29.11 16.71 0.84
CA ILE A 300 27.91 17.08 1.62
C ILE A 300 26.86 16.03 1.31
N ASP A 301 26.48 15.26 2.31
CA ASP A 301 25.53 14.17 2.16
C ASP A 301 24.07 14.66 2.10
N ALA A 302 23.17 13.81 1.64
CA ALA A 302 21.75 14.09 1.68
C ALA A 302 21.31 14.40 3.12
N HIS A 303 20.44 15.41 3.28
CA HIS A 303 19.94 15.86 4.58
C HIS A 303 21.00 16.46 5.54
N ALA A 304 22.22 16.72 5.09
CA ALA A 304 23.30 17.24 5.92
C ALA A 304 22.95 18.54 6.66
N PHE A 305 22.23 19.45 6.03
CA PHE A 305 21.77 20.70 6.62
C PHE A 305 20.26 20.76 6.88
N GLU A 306 19.56 19.62 6.78
CA GLU A 306 18.13 19.61 6.97
C GLU A 306 17.72 20.21 8.32
N GLY A 307 16.86 21.25 8.25
CA GLY A 307 16.38 21.95 9.43
C GLY A 307 17.36 22.96 10.04
N ALA A 308 18.47 23.32 9.37
CA ALA A 308 19.39 24.37 9.79
C ALA A 308 18.75 25.77 9.64
N ASN A 309 17.69 26.01 10.41
CA ASN A 309 16.81 27.17 10.31
C ASN A 309 17.46 28.50 10.69
N GLN A 310 18.60 28.47 11.38
CA GLN A 310 19.31 29.67 11.83
C GLN A 310 20.55 29.99 10.98
N MET A 311 20.86 29.14 9.99
CA MET A 311 21.94 29.39 9.03
C MET A 311 21.52 30.46 8.02
N THR A 312 22.25 31.58 7.95
CA THR A 312 21.95 32.71 7.06
C THR A 312 22.73 32.66 5.76
N SER A 313 23.95 32.19 5.79
CA SER A 313 24.78 31.93 4.60
C SER A 313 25.64 30.68 4.79
N LEU A 314 26.04 30.08 3.68
CA LEU A 314 27.00 28.98 3.68
C LEU A 314 28.15 29.26 2.70
N THR A 315 29.36 29.41 3.24
CA THR A 315 30.58 29.46 2.44
C THR A 315 31.14 28.05 2.31
N LEU A 316 31.21 27.52 1.09
CA LEU A 316 31.87 26.23 0.81
C LEU A 316 33.39 26.38 0.95
N ASN A 317 34.08 25.30 1.22
CA ASN A 317 35.55 25.24 1.11
C ASN A 317 35.98 24.92 -0.35
N ASP A 318 37.28 24.93 -0.61
CA ASP A 318 37.87 24.65 -1.91
C ASP A 318 37.87 23.16 -2.30
N ARG A 319 37.60 22.26 -1.35
CA ARG A 319 37.69 20.80 -1.51
C ARG A 319 36.38 20.08 -1.75
N VAL A 320 35.24 20.75 -1.60
CA VAL A 320 33.94 20.10 -1.85
C VAL A 320 33.85 19.65 -3.30
N GLU A 321 33.67 18.36 -3.50
CA GLU A 321 33.59 17.69 -4.80
C GLU A 321 32.16 17.25 -5.13
N LYS A 322 31.33 16.94 -4.11
CA LYS A 322 29.99 16.42 -4.28
C LYS A 322 29.02 16.98 -3.25
N ILE A 323 27.83 17.27 -3.71
CA ILE A 323 26.69 17.65 -2.88
C ILE A 323 25.51 16.75 -3.27
N SER A 324 25.09 15.90 -2.34
CA SER A 324 23.94 15.01 -2.52
C SER A 324 22.63 15.75 -2.29
N TYR A 325 21.57 15.33 -2.95
CA TYR A 325 20.24 15.92 -2.72
C TYR A 325 19.34 14.97 -1.91
N PRO A 326 18.44 15.54 -1.10
CA PRO A 326 18.30 16.94 -0.73
C PRO A 326 19.23 17.30 0.45
N ALA A 327 20.20 18.17 0.27
CA ALA A 327 21.11 18.56 1.35
C ALA A 327 20.58 19.69 2.22
N PHE A 328 19.78 20.62 1.67
CA PHE A 328 19.41 21.91 2.27
C PHE A 328 17.90 22.07 2.58
N LEU A 329 17.19 21.00 2.85
CA LEU A 329 15.77 21.09 3.20
C LEU A 329 15.56 21.91 4.48
N TYR A 330 14.53 22.78 4.45
CA TYR A 330 14.15 23.61 5.61
C TYR A 330 15.24 24.53 6.16
N CYS A 331 16.22 24.93 5.35
CA CYS A 331 17.17 25.99 5.70
C CYS A 331 16.51 27.36 5.50
N ASN A 332 15.47 27.67 6.27
CA ASN A 332 14.54 28.77 5.97
C ASN A 332 15.14 30.18 6.13
N SER A 333 16.32 30.32 6.76
CA SER A 333 17.07 31.57 6.88
C SER A 333 18.21 31.70 5.86
N LEU A 334 18.51 30.66 5.09
CA LEU A 334 19.62 30.65 4.14
C LEU A 334 19.31 31.54 2.95
N ILE A 335 20.07 32.63 2.79
CA ILE A 335 19.85 33.63 1.73
C ILE A 335 20.92 33.57 0.63
N LYS A 336 22.07 32.98 0.89
CA LYS A 336 23.14 32.87 -0.11
C LYS A 336 24.11 31.74 0.15
N PHE A 337 24.66 31.21 -0.93
CA PHE A 337 25.88 30.41 -0.94
C PHE A 337 27.07 31.26 -1.40
N GLU A 338 28.24 31.02 -0.83
CA GLU A 338 29.52 31.56 -1.25
C GLU A 338 30.45 30.40 -1.61
N VAL A 339 31.14 30.49 -2.74
CA VAL A 339 32.06 29.47 -3.20
C VAL A 339 33.38 30.11 -3.58
N PRO A 340 34.51 29.69 -2.99
CA PRO A 340 35.83 30.19 -3.35
C PRO A 340 36.11 29.94 -4.84
N ALA A 341 36.70 30.93 -5.52
CA ALA A 341 37.00 30.82 -6.96
C ALA A 341 37.90 29.62 -7.30
N ILE A 342 38.70 29.17 -6.34
CA ILE A 342 39.61 28.01 -6.47
C ILE A 342 38.88 26.66 -6.41
N ASN A 343 37.63 26.58 -5.86
CA ASN A 343 36.86 25.32 -5.93
C ASN A 343 36.69 24.90 -7.39
N GLN A 344 36.99 23.63 -7.69
CA GLN A 344 37.00 23.09 -9.05
C GLN A 344 35.61 22.53 -9.48
N HIS A 345 34.68 22.34 -8.57
CA HIS A 345 33.42 21.60 -8.81
C HIS A 345 32.18 22.51 -8.77
N PHE A 346 32.23 23.56 -7.95
CA PHE A 346 31.08 24.45 -7.73
C PHE A 346 31.44 25.93 -7.91
N THR A 347 30.41 26.73 -8.11
CA THR A 347 30.46 28.18 -8.12
C THR A 347 29.16 28.77 -7.58
N SER A 348 29.21 29.99 -7.10
CA SER A 348 28.02 30.75 -6.73
C SER A 348 27.78 31.86 -7.76
N VAL A 349 26.54 31.99 -8.20
CA VAL A 349 26.11 33.11 -9.09
C VAL A 349 24.95 33.80 -8.38
N ASP A 350 25.14 35.03 -8.00
CA ASP A 350 24.16 35.83 -7.23
C ASP A 350 23.66 35.04 -5.98
N GLY A 351 24.58 34.39 -5.26
CA GLY A 351 24.25 33.61 -4.08
C GLY A 351 23.55 32.26 -4.33
N VAL A 352 23.25 31.91 -5.55
CA VAL A 352 22.68 30.60 -5.95
C VAL A 352 23.81 29.65 -6.30
N LEU A 353 23.72 28.41 -5.83
CA LEU A 353 24.75 27.39 -6.00
C LEU A 353 24.61 26.67 -7.34
N TYR A 354 25.68 26.63 -8.10
CA TYR A 354 25.80 25.97 -9.39
C TYR A 354 27.00 25.03 -9.45
N SER A 355 26.98 24.10 -10.40
CA SER A 355 28.21 23.43 -10.86
C SER A 355 29.21 24.46 -11.40
N LYS A 356 30.50 24.15 -11.41
CA LYS A 356 31.58 25.08 -11.82
C LYS A 356 31.37 25.64 -13.22
N ASP A 357 30.92 24.82 -14.13
CA ASP A 357 30.63 25.15 -15.55
C ASP A 357 29.24 25.83 -15.73
N ARG A 358 28.46 26.00 -14.64
CA ARG A 358 27.11 26.57 -14.62
C ARG A 358 26.07 25.80 -15.42
N THR A 359 26.34 24.54 -15.75
CA THR A 359 25.40 23.69 -16.49
C THR A 359 24.33 23.08 -15.57
N THR A 360 24.59 23.01 -14.27
CA THR A 360 23.63 22.46 -13.28
C THR A 360 23.38 23.49 -12.17
N LEU A 361 22.11 23.84 -11.97
CA LEU A 361 21.67 24.56 -10.77
C LEU A 361 21.55 23.53 -9.64
N VAL A 362 22.39 23.66 -8.60
CA VAL A 362 22.50 22.71 -7.48
C VAL A 362 21.52 23.05 -6.38
N SER A 363 21.46 24.29 -5.93
CA SER A 363 20.52 24.73 -4.89
C SER A 363 20.26 26.22 -4.94
N TYR A 364 18.99 26.57 -4.84
CA TYR A 364 18.53 27.95 -4.62
C TYR A 364 18.30 28.14 -3.10
N PRO A 365 18.83 29.19 -2.47
CA PRO A 365 18.71 29.36 -1.02
C PRO A 365 17.27 29.52 -0.57
N ASN A 366 16.85 28.76 0.43
CA ASN A 366 15.44 28.65 0.85
C ASN A 366 14.89 29.94 1.46
N GLY A 367 15.72 30.71 2.13
CA GLY A 367 15.37 31.96 2.84
C GLY A 367 15.46 33.21 1.99
N ARG A 368 15.79 33.13 0.70
CA ARG A 368 15.81 34.31 -0.18
C ARG A 368 14.43 34.96 -0.28
N PRO A 369 14.34 36.29 -0.18
CA PRO A 369 13.07 37.01 -0.22
C PRO A 369 12.54 37.23 -1.64
N ASP A 370 13.29 36.84 -2.68
CA ASP A 370 12.95 37.13 -4.07
C ASP A 370 11.70 36.40 -4.51
N ALA A 371 10.75 37.13 -5.07
CA ALA A 371 9.52 36.57 -5.63
C ALA A 371 9.76 35.92 -7.01
N SER A 372 10.85 36.25 -7.69
CA SER A 372 11.20 35.72 -9.01
C SER A 372 12.68 35.47 -9.15
N TYR A 373 13.06 34.33 -9.78
CA TYR A 373 14.44 34.03 -10.11
C TYR A 373 14.58 33.67 -11.59
N THR A 374 15.69 34.11 -12.22
CA THR A 374 15.99 33.81 -13.64
C THR A 374 17.17 32.84 -13.73
N ILE A 375 16.92 31.67 -14.25
CA ILE A 375 17.94 30.62 -14.50
C ILE A 375 18.78 31.02 -15.71
N LEU A 376 20.10 30.80 -15.63
CA LEU A 376 21.06 31.15 -16.66
C LEU A 376 20.82 30.40 -17.98
N ALA A 377 21.15 31.04 -19.10
CA ALA A 377 21.06 30.43 -20.43
C ALA A 377 21.91 29.16 -20.58
N THR A 378 23.02 29.04 -19.83
CA THR A 378 23.93 27.89 -19.83
C THR A 378 23.41 26.70 -19.06
N THR A 379 22.38 26.86 -18.22
CA THR A 379 21.88 25.81 -17.35
C THR A 379 21.14 24.74 -18.15
N GLN A 380 21.61 23.52 -18.06
CA GLN A 380 21.02 22.34 -18.72
C GLN A 380 20.15 21.53 -17.76
N ASN A 381 20.55 21.48 -16.47
CA ASN A 381 19.93 20.65 -15.46
C ASN A 381 19.62 21.46 -14.20
N VAL A 382 18.56 21.06 -13.51
CA VAL A 382 18.22 21.50 -12.15
C VAL A 382 18.25 20.28 -11.24
N GLN A 383 19.08 20.35 -10.20
CA GLN A 383 19.17 19.21 -9.26
C GLN A 383 17.83 19.01 -8.55
N PRO A 384 17.39 17.77 -8.32
CA PRO A 384 16.19 17.52 -7.54
C PRO A 384 16.22 18.25 -6.17
N ALA A 385 15.09 18.75 -5.74
CA ALA A 385 14.94 19.57 -4.55
C ALA A 385 15.68 20.93 -4.55
N ALA A 386 16.26 21.37 -5.65
CA ALA A 386 17.02 22.64 -5.71
C ALA A 386 16.20 23.88 -5.31
N PHE A 387 14.89 23.88 -5.52
CA PHE A 387 13.95 24.93 -5.16
C PHE A 387 12.99 24.56 -4.03
N THR A 388 13.20 23.43 -3.40
CA THR A 388 12.28 22.92 -2.37
C THR A 388 12.31 23.81 -1.13
N THR A 389 11.14 24.06 -0.55
CA THR A 389 10.95 24.92 0.64
C THR A 389 11.38 26.39 0.43
N THR A 390 11.11 26.97 -0.74
CA THR A 390 11.35 28.37 -1.08
C THR A 390 10.05 29.17 -1.05
N PRO A 391 9.52 29.57 0.13
CA PRO A 391 8.17 30.13 0.27
C PRO A 391 7.97 31.50 -0.37
N ALA A 392 9.04 32.26 -0.58
CA ALA A 392 8.97 33.58 -1.21
C ALA A 392 8.94 33.51 -2.75
N LEU A 393 9.49 32.43 -3.33
CA LEU A 393 9.65 32.28 -4.77
C LEU A 393 8.32 31.89 -5.43
N THR A 394 7.71 32.83 -6.16
CA THR A 394 6.42 32.64 -6.83
C THR A 394 6.54 32.47 -8.34
N SER A 395 7.74 32.67 -8.90
CA SER A 395 7.99 32.55 -10.34
C SER A 395 9.45 32.22 -10.61
N VAL A 396 9.68 31.26 -11.49
CA VAL A 396 10.99 30.98 -12.07
C VAL A 396 10.96 31.35 -13.53
N LYS A 397 11.96 32.09 -14.00
CA LYS A 397 12.18 32.43 -15.40
C LYS A 397 13.43 31.75 -15.93
N VAL A 398 13.56 31.65 -17.22
CA VAL A 398 14.73 31.09 -17.91
C VAL A 398 15.25 32.14 -18.89
N GLU A 399 16.55 32.39 -18.90
CA GLU A 399 17.17 33.32 -19.83
C GLU A 399 16.92 32.93 -21.29
N GLU A 400 16.83 33.92 -22.16
CA GLU A 400 16.69 33.72 -23.60
C GLU A 400 17.91 32.95 -24.14
N GLY A 401 17.66 32.03 -25.07
CA GLY A 401 18.70 31.19 -25.65
C GLY A 401 18.96 29.88 -24.90
N ASN A 402 18.32 29.63 -23.75
CA ASN A 402 18.41 28.33 -23.09
C ASN A 402 17.69 27.26 -23.94
N GLY A 403 18.42 26.24 -24.38
CA GLY A 403 17.89 25.15 -25.20
C GLY A 403 17.38 23.94 -24.40
N TYR A 404 17.52 23.93 -23.06
CA TYR A 404 17.28 22.76 -22.22
C TYR A 404 16.10 22.92 -21.27
N LEU A 405 15.82 24.15 -20.84
CA LEU A 405 14.80 24.49 -19.86
C LEU A 405 13.83 25.52 -20.43
N ARG A 406 12.59 25.52 -19.95
CA ARG A 406 11.57 26.52 -20.27
C ARG A 406 10.77 26.89 -19.06
N SER A 407 10.35 28.15 -19.01
CA SER A 407 9.38 28.64 -18.05
C SER A 407 8.07 29.00 -18.77
N VAL A 408 6.97 28.53 -18.23
CA VAL A 408 5.63 28.90 -18.68
C VAL A 408 4.85 29.37 -17.46
N GLU A 409 4.38 30.63 -17.46
CA GLU A 409 3.67 31.23 -16.34
C GLU A 409 4.42 31.16 -15.00
N GLY A 410 5.76 31.19 -15.05
CA GLY A 410 6.60 31.06 -13.86
C GLY A 410 6.88 29.65 -13.37
N VAL A 411 6.29 28.65 -13.99
CA VAL A 411 6.53 27.22 -13.71
C VAL A 411 7.65 26.69 -14.58
N LEU A 412 8.57 25.91 -14.01
CA LEU A 412 9.76 25.42 -14.68
C LEU A 412 9.55 24.02 -15.27
N TYR A 413 9.93 23.86 -16.51
CA TYR A 413 9.85 22.63 -17.30
C TYR A 413 11.17 22.32 -18.00
N ASP A 414 11.28 21.09 -18.54
CA ASP A 414 12.24 20.76 -19.59
C ASP A 414 11.93 21.51 -20.90
N ALA A 415 12.86 21.49 -21.87
CA ALA A 415 12.68 22.19 -23.13
C ALA A 415 11.47 21.74 -23.95
N GLN A 416 11.08 20.47 -23.83
CA GLN A 416 9.94 19.85 -24.52
C GLN A 416 8.61 20.11 -23.83
N LEU A 417 8.61 20.71 -22.64
CA LEU A 417 7.45 20.89 -21.79
C LEU A 417 6.79 19.55 -21.39
N SER A 418 7.55 18.48 -21.40
CA SER A 418 7.13 17.12 -21.09
C SER A 418 7.34 16.74 -19.62
N THR A 419 8.32 17.40 -18.97
CA THR A 419 8.66 17.20 -17.56
C THR A 419 8.48 18.48 -16.77
N LEU A 420 7.64 18.45 -15.73
CA LEU A 420 7.55 19.54 -14.76
C LEU A 420 8.70 19.37 -13.76
N LEU A 421 9.60 20.35 -13.71
CA LEU A 421 10.79 20.34 -12.84
C LEU A 421 10.54 21.03 -11.51
N PHE A 422 9.80 22.14 -11.50
CA PHE A 422 9.45 22.87 -10.29
C PHE A 422 8.18 23.73 -10.50
N TYR A 423 7.27 23.63 -9.56
CA TYR A 423 6.06 24.46 -9.49
C TYR A 423 6.21 25.41 -8.29
N PRO A 424 6.36 26.74 -8.51
CA PRO A 424 6.51 27.70 -7.41
C PRO A 424 5.25 27.86 -6.57
N VAL A 425 5.41 28.31 -5.33
CA VAL A 425 4.28 28.65 -4.46
C VAL A 425 3.46 29.78 -5.10
N GLN A 426 2.14 29.61 -5.15
CA GLN A 426 1.27 30.61 -5.77
C GLN A 426 1.07 31.84 -4.88
N PRO A 427 1.08 33.05 -5.47
CA PRO A 427 1.08 34.30 -4.70
C PRO A 427 -0.27 34.62 -4.04
N SER A 428 -1.37 34.02 -4.48
CA SER A 428 -2.69 34.22 -3.88
C SER A 428 -3.18 32.95 -3.19
N ARG A 429 -3.87 33.11 -2.06
CA ARG A 429 -4.41 32.03 -1.25
C ARG A 429 -5.41 31.16 -2.05
N GLU A 430 -6.14 31.75 -2.99
CA GLU A 430 -7.10 31.04 -3.83
C GLU A 430 -6.40 30.22 -4.92
N LYS A 431 -5.40 30.82 -5.61
CA LYS A 431 -4.60 30.11 -6.62
C LYS A 431 -3.73 29.00 -6.03
N ALA A 432 -3.35 29.12 -4.75
CA ALA A 432 -2.59 28.10 -4.05
C ALA A 432 -3.42 26.84 -3.72
N LYS A 433 -4.76 26.92 -3.78
CA LYS A 433 -5.64 25.81 -3.43
C LYS A 433 -5.86 24.80 -4.55
N GLU A 434 -5.77 25.24 -5.79
CA GLU A 434 -6.04 24.40 -6.95
C GLU A 434 -4.97 24.57 -8.02
N ILE A 435 -4.40 23.46 -8.45
CA ILE A 435 -3.42 23.40 -9.54
C ILE A 435 -3.99 22.56 -10.67
N VAL A 436 -4.00 23.11 -11.87
CA VAL A 436 -4.33 22.37 -13.10
C VAL A 436 -3.06 22.24 -13.92
N LEU A 437 -2.56 21.02 -14.05
CA LEU A 437 -1.37 20.74 -14.83
C LEU A 437 -1.70 20.76 -16.33
N ARG A 438 -0.75 21.23 -17.12
CA ARG A 438 -0.92 21.39 -18.58
C ARG A 438 -0.98 20.04 -19.31
N GLU A 439 -1.71 20.00 -20.42
CA GLU A 439 -1.67 18.85 -21.30
C GLU A 439 -0.32 18.68 -22.00
N GLY A 440 0.01 17.40 -22.35
CA GLY A 440 1.29 17.02 -22.93
C GLY A 440 2.38 16.79 -21.90
N LEU A 441 2.10 17.01 -20.61
CA LEU A 441 3.01 16.68 -19.53
C LEU A 441 3.03 15.19 -19.29
N THR A 442 4.21 14.56 -19.32
CA THR A 442 4.37 13.11 -19.13
C THR A 442 5.02 12.76 -17.79
N THR A 443 5.74 13.70 -17.17
CA THR A 443 6.53 13.43 -15.96
C THR A 443 6.45 14.58 -14.96
N LEU A 444 6.23 14.24 -13.69
CA LEU A 444 6.57 15.12 -12.56
C LEU A 444 7.95 14.73 -12.05
N ALA A 445 8.89 15.66 -12.06
CA ALA A 445 10.25 15.47 -11.56
C ALA A 445 10.26 15.29 -10.02
N PRO A 446 11.33 14.74 -9.43
CA PRO A 446 11.43 14.63 -7.99
C PRO A 446 11.28 16.01 -7.33
N TYR A 447 10.49 16.07 -6.25
CA TYR A 447 10.21 17.30 -5.48
C TYR A 447 9.48 18.43 -6.24
N ALA A 448 8.95 18.20 -7.42
CA ALA A 448 8.43 19.25 -8.30
C ALA A 448 7.27 20.06 -7.70
N LEU A 449 6.43 19.45 -6.87
CA LEU A 449 5.22 20.03 -6.24
C LEU A 449 5.18 19.78 -4.73
N THR A 450 6.32 19.60 -4.11
CA THR A 450 6.39 19.33 -2.67
C THR A 450 6.13 20.60 -1.85
N HIS A 451 5.58 20.43 -0.63
CA HIS A 451 5.35 21.54 0.34
C HIS A 451 4.35 22.61 -0.09
N HIS A 452 3.45 22.33 -1.01
CA HIS A 452 2.32 23.22 -1.32
C HIS A 452 1.23 23.07 -0.23
N THR A 453 1.52 23.56 0.98
CA THR A 453 0.71 23.33 2.19
C THR A 453 -0.72 23.89 2.13
N ALA A 454 -1.01 24.76 1.16
CA ALA A 454 -2.34 25.29 0.88
C ALA A 454 -3.10 24.50 -0.20
N LEU A 455 -2.43 23.61 -0.92
CA LEU A 455 -3.00 22.85 -2.05
C LEU A 455 -4.11 21.92 -1.56
N GLU A 456 -5.31 22.11 -2.08
CA GLU A 456 -6.50 21.31 -1.78
C GLU A 456 -6.84 20.36 -2.94
N LYS A 457 -6.57 20.80 -4.19
CA LYS A 457 -6.92 20.04 -5.40
C LYS A 457 -5.83 20.12 -6.45
N ILE A 458 -5.61 18.99 -7.14
CA ILE A 458 -4.74 18.95 -8.31
C ILE A 458 -5.44 18.21 -9.46
N THR A 459 -5.37 18.79 -10.67
CA THR A 459 -5.84 18.14 -11.89
C THR A 459 -4.64 17.70 -12.72
N LEU A 460 -4.53 16.40 -12.93
CA LEU A 460 -3.49 15.74 -13.72
C LEU A 460 -3.93 15.66 -15.19
N PRO A 461 -3.02 15.88 -16.16
CA PRO A 461 -3.31 15.65 -17.56
C PRO A 461 -3.40 14.16 -17.89
N GLU A 462 -4.14 13.81 -18.93
CA GLU A 462 -4.25 12.44 -19.42
C GLU A 462 -2.90 11.84 -19.81
N SER A 463 -2.01 12.68 -20.34
CA SER A 463 -0.68 12.31 -20.84
C SER A 463 0.33 11.93 -19.74
N LEU A 464 0.01 12.17 -18.46
CA LEU A 464 0.96 11.96 -17.36
C LEU A 464 1.22 10.47 -17.14
N LYS A 465 2.49 10.06 -17.26
CA LYS A 465 2.93 8.66 -17.12
C LYS A 465 3.68 8.40 -15.82
N VAL A 466 4.44 9.38 -15.33
CA VAL A 466 5.38 9.19 -14.24
C VAL A 466 5.27 10.31 -13.22
N ILE A 467 5.03 9.95 -11.98
CA ILE A 467 5.21 10.81 -10.82
C ILE A 467 6.45 10.29 -10.08
N LYS A 468 7.55 11.08 -10.10
CA LYS A 468 8.82 10.67 -9.48
C LYS A 468 8.85 10.90 -7.97
N ASP A 469 9.97 10.55 -7.35
CA ASP A 469 10.16 10.51 -5.91
C ASP A 469 9.88 11.86 -5.23
N ASN A 470 9.13 11.85 -4.14
CA ASN A 470 8.76 13.05 -3.38
C ASN A 470 8.03 14.15 -4.18
N ALA A 471 7.55 13.87 -5.39
CA ALA A 471 7.03 14.91 -6.31
C ALA A 471 5.86 15.72 -5.72
N LEU A 472 5.00 15.11 -4.93
CA LEU A 472 3.83 15.74 -4.27
C LEU A 472 3.87 15.54 -2.73
N CYS A 473 5.04 15.25 -2.18
CA CYS A 473 5.24 15.03 -0.76
C CYS A 473 4.91 16.28 0.07
N TYR A 474 4.44 16.11 1.31
CA TYR A 474 4.11 17.20 2.25
C TYR A 474 3.06 18.21 1.73
N ASN A 475 1.99 17.71 1.12
CA ASN A 475 0.79 18.49 0.77
C ASN A 475 -0.37 18.12 1.70
N PRO A 476 -0.35 18.57 2.99
CA PRO A 476 -1.25 18.04 4.03
C PRO A 476 -2.72 18.37 3.82
N LYS A 477 -3.04 19.37 2.99
CA LYS A 477 -4.41 19.75 2.67
C LYS A 477 -4.92 19.22 1.33
N LEU A 478 -4.10 18.49 0.59
CA LEU A 478 -4.52 17.88 -0.66
C LEU A 478 -5.59 16.83 -0.38
N THR A 479 -6.82 17.12 -0.82
CA THR A 479 -7.98 16.23 -0.65
C THR A 479 -8.34 15.52 -1.94
N ASN A 480 -8.10 16.15 -3.10
CA ASN A 480 -8.64 15.70 -4.36
C ASN A 480 -7.59 15.71 -5.47
N ILE A 481 -7.41 14.56 -6.09
CA ILE A 481 -6.66 14.39 -7.33
C ILE A 481 -7.66 14.05 -8.43
N LYS A 482 -7.70 14.83 -9.50
CA LYS A 482 -8.55 14.59 -10.67
C LYS A 482 -7.71 14.32 -11.90
N ILE A 483 -8.25 13.55 -12.82
CA ILE A 483 -7.77 13.48 -14.19
C ILE A 483 -8.63 14.44 -15.00
N LYS A 484 -8.01 15.18 -15.90
CA LYS A 484 -8.72 16.17 -16.74
C LYS A 484 -9.84 15.47 -17.53
N GLU A 485 -11.03 16.09 -17.55
CA GLU A 485 -12.21 15.62 -18.28
C GLU A 485 -12.72 14.23 -17.89
N ASP A 486 -12.38 13.75 -16.68
CA ASP A 486 -12.70 12.40 -16.19
C ASP A 486 -12.32 11.27 -17.16
N SER A 487 -11.27 11.50 -17.94
CA SER A 487 -10.75 10.59 -18.95
C SER A 487 -9.85 9.49 -18.37
N SER A 488 -9.37 8.59 -19.22
CA SER A 488 -8.41 7.56 -18.81
C SER A 488 -7.03 8.16 -18.55
N SER A 489 -6.40 7.78 -17.46
CA SER A 489 -5.03 8.18 -17.12
C SER A 489 -3.99 7.28 -17.77
N ALA A 490 -2.92 7.86 -18.31
CA ALA A 490 -1.74 7.14 -18.77
C ALA A 490 -0.72 6.85 -17.66
N LEU A 491 -1.05 7.13 -16.38
CA LEU A 491 -0.10 7.00 -15.27
C LEU A 491 0.33 5.56 -15.07
N GLU A 492 1.64 5.32 -15.18
CA GLU A 492 2.27 4.01 -15.07
C GLU A 492 3.11 3.83 -13.82
N PHE A 493 3.61 4.92 -13.23
CA PHE A 493 4.59 4.87 -12.14
C PHE A 493 4.37 5.98 -11.11
N ILE A 494 4.35 5.59 -9.84
CA ILE A 494 4.37 6.49 -8.68
C ILE A 494 5.62 6.18 -7.85
N GLY A 495 6.52 7.16 -7.75
CA GLY A 495 7.84 7.05 -7.15
C GLY A 495 7.85 7.00 -5.62
N GLU A 496 9.06 6.83 -5.06
CA GLU A 496 9.26 6.74 -3.61
C GLU A 496 8.77 8.02 -2.91
N SER A 497 7.97 7.85 -1.85
CA SER A 497 7.45 8.96 -1.04
C SER A 497 6.68 10.03 -1.84
N ALA A 498 6.19 9.72 -3.04
CA ALA A 498 5.62 10.71 -3.97
C ALA A 498 4.45 11.51 -3.36
N PHE A 499 3.61 10.91 -2.53
CA PHE A 499 2.50 11.54 -1.81
C PHE A 499 2.65 11.47 -0.28
N LYS A 500 3.84 11.18 0.21
CA LYS A 500 4.07 11.06 1.66
C LYS A 500 3.63 12.32 2.38
N TYR A 501 2.91 12.17 3.52
CA TYR A 501 2.31 13.26 4.31
C TYR A 501 1.19 14.06 3.62
N CYS A 502 0.52 13.52 2.60
CA CYS A 502 -0.74 14.07 2.07
C CYS A 502 -1.91 13.64 2.98
N ARG A 503 -1.96 14.20 4.19
CA ARG A 503 -2.82 13.71 5.28
C ARG A 503 -4.33 13.85 5.05
N SER A 504 -4.74 14.76 4.18
CA SER A 504 -6.15 14.99 3.85
C SER A 504 -6.59 14.29 2.57
N LEU A 505 -5.68 13.59 1.90
CA LEU A 505 -6.02 12.85 0.68
C LEU A 505 -7.00 11.73 1.03
N ASP A 506 -8.20 11.80 0.47
CA ASP A 506 -9.31 10.91 0.78
C ASP A 506 -9.36 9.71 -0.17
N THR A 507 -9.35 9.99 -1.47
CA THR A 507 -9.43 8.96 -2.51
C THR A 507 -8.45 9.23 -3.63
N LEU A 508 -8.09 8.16 -4.35
CA LEU A 508 -7.30 8.25 -5.58
C LEU A 508 -8.17 7.98 -6.79
N PRO A 509 -7.96 8.68 -7.91
CA PRO A 509 -8.53 8.28 -9.18
C PRO A 509 -8.12 6.84 -9.53
N TYR A 510 -8.93 6.14 -10.27
CA TYR A 510 -8.54 4.85 -10.82
C TYR A 510 -7.52 5.02 -11.95
N PHE A 511 -6.28 4.69 -11.67
CA PHE A 511 -5.18 4.71 -12.63
C PHE A 511 -5.04 3.36 -13.33
N SER A 512 -5.82 3.12 -14.36
CA SER A 512 -5.90 1.80 -15.02
C SER A 512 -4.58 1.29 -15.62
N MET A 513 -3.63 2.18 -15.90
CA MET A 513 -2.32 1.83 -16.50
C MET A 513 -1.20 1.74 -15.46
N LEU A 514 -1.51 1.94 -14.16
CA LEU A 514 -0.50 1.98 -13.11
C LEU A 514 0.15 0.60 -12.91
N LYS A 515 1.47 0.56 -13.02
CA LYS A 515 2.29 -0.66 -12.93
C LYS A 515 3.05 -0.77 -11.62
N THR A 516 3.40 0.38 -11.02
CA THR A 516 4.23 0.39 -9.81
C THR A 516 3.84 1.53 -8.88
N ILE A 517 3.67 1.19 -7.62
CA ILE A 517 3.62 2.13 -6.50
C ILE A 517 4.85 1.83 -5.64
N SER A 518 5.81 2.78 -5.66
CA SER A 518 7.10 2.60 -5.02
C SER A 518 7.03 2.76 -3.50
N LYS A 519 8.17 2.50 -2.86
CA LYS A 519 8.35 2.50 -1.41
C LYS A 519 7.81 3.79 -0.78
N SER A 520 7.05 3.65 0.30
CA SER A 520 6.49 4.77 1.08
C SER A 520 5.67 5.79 0.27
N ALA A 521 5.23 5.47 -0.95
CA ALA A 521 4.61 6.40 -1.89
C ALA A 521 3.45 7.19 -1.27
N PHE A 522 2.62 6.55 -0.45
CA PHE A 522 1.50 7.14 0.28
C PHE A 522 1.69 7.08 1.81
N SER A 523 2.93 6.90 2.29
CA SER A 523 3.19 6.84 3.73
C SER A 523 2.61 8.06 4.45
N THR A 524 1.89 7.83 5.54
CA THR A 524 1.24 8.86 6.37
C THR A 524 0.15 9.67 5.63
N CYS A 525 -0.47 9.09 4.61
CA CYS A 525 -1.72 9.61 4.02
C CYS A 525 -2.89 9.19 4.92
N THR A 526 -2.98 9.79 6.11
CA THR A 526 -3.93 9.37 7.14
C THR A 526 -5.39 9.58 6.78
N GLY A 527 -5.71 10.43 5.81
CA GLY A 527 -7.05 10.66 5.31
C GLY A 527 -7.51 9.63 4.26
N LEU A 528 -6.57 8.82 3.73
CA LEU A 528 -6.86 7.93 2.62
C LEU A 528 -7.85 6.83 3.03
N TYR A 529 -9.02 6.87 2.41
CA TYR A 529 -10.14 6.00 2.73
C TYR A 529 -10.36 4.90 1.70
N THR A 530 -10.16 5.22 0.42
CA THR A 530 -10.34 4.27 -0.68
C THR A 530 -9.15 4.27 -1.63
N ILE A 531 -8.70 3.06 -1.99
CA ILE A 531 -7.67 2.86 -3.01
C ILE A 531 -8.11 1.84 -4.06
N HIS A 532 -7.65 2.05 -5.30
CA HIS A 532 -7.87 1.15 -6.42
C HIS A 532 -6.52 0.71 -7.00
N LEU A 533 -6.23 -0.58 -6.92
CA LEU A 533 -4.98 -1.19 -7.37
C LEU A 533 -5.24 -1.97 -8.68
N PRO A 534 -4.88 -1.42 -9.84
CA PRO A 534 -5.14 -2.10 -11.12
C PRO A 534 -4.39 -3.42 -11.22
N ALA A 535 -4.87 -4.29 -12.08
CA ALA A 535 -4.24 -5.59 -12.30
C ALA A 535 -2.79 -5.44 -12.80
N GLY A 536 -1.88 -6.22 -12.22
CA GLY A 536 -0.45 -6.18 -12.51
C GLY A 536 0.30 -5.02 -11.84
N CYS A 537 -0.32 -4.26 -10.96
CA CYS A 537 0.34 -3.21 -10.21
C CYS A 537 1.19 -3.79 -9.06
N SER A 538 2.49 -3.54 -9.11
CA SER A 538 3.40 -3.91 -8.02
C SER A 538 3.38 -2.87 -6.90
N LEU A 539 3.35 -3.33 -5.65
CA LEU A 539 3.45 -2.52 -4.45
C LEU A 539 4.80 -2.76 -3.78
N GLU A 540 5.59 -1.72 -3.65
CA GLU A 540 6.84 -1.80 -2.92
C GLU A 540 6.63 -1.57 -1.41
N LYS A 541 7.64 -1.90 -0.63
CA LYS A 541 7.61 -1.84 0.84
C LYS A 541 7.09 -0.49 1.36
N ASP A 542 6.29 -0.53 2.42
CA ASP A 542 5.76 0.65 3.13
C ASP A 542 4.92 1.60 2.26
N ALA A 543 4.47 1.19 1.06
CA ALA A 543 3.77 2.07 0.12
C ALA A 543 2.55 2.77 0.75
N PHE A 544 1.84 2.11 1.67
CA PHE A 544 0.69 2.62 2.40
C PHE A 544 0.91 2.68 3.93
N GLU A 545 2.18 2.76 4.37
CA GLU A 545 2.53 2.88 5.79
C GLU A 545 1.72 4.02 6.44
N LYS A 546 1.12 3.75 7.59
CA LYS A 546 0.30 4.73 8.34
C LYS A 546 -0.89 5.33 7.58
N CYS A 547 -1.43 4.63 6.58
CA CYS A 547 -2.74 4.94 5.99
C CYS A 547 -3.83 4.40 6.90
N ILE A 548 -3.95 4.96 8.10
CA ILE A 548 -4.69 4.40 9.24
C ILE A 548 -6.22 4.34 9.06
N ASN A 549 -6.77 5.10 8.12
CA ASN A 549 -8.21 5.19 7.85
C ASN A 549 -8.63 4.49 6.55
N LEU A 550 -7.79 3.63 5.98
CA LEU A 550 -8.20 2.84 4.83
C LEU A 550 -9.41 1.95 5.19
N HIS A 551 -10.45 2.08 4.39
CA HIS A 551 -11.70 1.33 4.55
C HIS A 551 -11.98 0.42 3.35
N ASP A 552 -11.77 0.90 2.11
CA ASP A 552 -12.01 0.13 0.90
C ASP A 552 -10.72 -0.01 0.07
N VAL A 553 -10.27 -1.24 -0.06
CA VAL A 553 -9.13 -1.61 -0.91
C VAL A 553 -9.63 -2.43 -2.08
N TYR A 554 -9.64 -1.84 -3.28
CA TYR A 554 -9.97 -2.54 -4.52
C TYR A 554 -8.71 -3.10 -5.16
N ALA A 555 -8.59 -4.40 -5.27
CA ALA A 555 -7.48 -5.08 -5.94
C ALA A 555 -8.02 -5.86 -7.15
N TYR A 556 -7.54 -5.52 -8.34
CA TYR A 556 -8.10 -6.01 -9.59
C TYR A 556 -7.38 -7.25 -10.15
N ASP A 557 -6.35 -7.73 -9.49
CA ASP A 557 -5.67 -8.97 -9.88
C ASP A 557 -6.54 -10.20 -9.57
N VAL A 558 -6.63 -11.11 -10.51
CA VAL A 558 -7.26 -12.43 -10.28
C VAL A 558 -6.36 -13.28 -9.38
N THR A 559 -5.04 -13.15 -9.55
CA THR A 559 -4.03 -13.82 -8.73
C THR A 559 -3.16 -12.76 -8.06
N PRO A 560 -3.31 -12.53 -6.74
CA PRO A 560 -2.58 -11.47 -6.06
C PRO A 560 -1.07 -11.75 -6.04
N ALA A 561 -0.27 -10.72 -6.29
CA ALA A 561 1.16 -10.75 -6.07
C ALA A 561 1.47 -10.79 -4.56
N THR A 562 2.63 -11.33 -4.19
CA THR A 562 3.16 -11.20 -2.82
C THR A 562 3.53 -9.75 -2.57
N ILE A 563 3.07 -9.20 -1.46
CA ILE A 563 3.42 -7.87 -0.97
C ILE A 563 4.06 -7.97 0.41
N ASP A 564 4.61 -6.88 0.91
CA ASP A 564 5.16 -6.85 2.27
C ASP A 564 4.10 -7.25 3.30
N ALA A 565 4.48 -8.09 4.25
CA ALA A 565 3.56 -8.60 5.28
C ALA A 565 2.94 -7.49 6.14
N ASN A 566 3.63 -6.34 6.24
CA ASN A 566 3.20 -5.20 7.04
C ASN A 566 2.53 -4.09 6.21
N MET A 567 2.28 -4.32 4.91
CA MET A 567 1.74 -3.30 4.00
C MET A 567 0.50 -2.57 4.54
N PHE A 568 -0.39 -3.29 5.22
CA PHE A 568 -1.68 -2.81 5.71
C PHE A 568 -1.87 -2.96 7.22
N THR A 569 -0.82 -3.24 7.98
CA THR A 569 -0.93 -3.50 9.43
C THR A 569 -1.23 -2.26 10.28
N ASP A 570 -1.01 -1.07 9.74
CA ASP A 570 -1.26 0.21 10.44
C ASP A 570 -2.72 0.67 10.41
N ILE A 571 -3.60 -0.07 9.73
CA ILE A 571 -5.02 0.29 9.63
C ILE A 571 -5.68 0.11 11.00
N VAL A 572 -6.23 1.20 11.56
CA VAL A 572 -6.82 1.19 12.91
C VAL A 572 -8.09 0.34 12.99
N PHE A 573 -8.90 0.39 11.93
CA PHE A 573 -10.18 -0.33 11.85
C PHE A 573 -10.09 -1.50 10.86
N ILE A 574 -9.03 -2.31 10.96
CA ILE A 574 -8.79 -3.43 10.02
C ILE A 574 -9.99 -4.39 9.92
N ASN A 575 -10.71 -4.60 11.02
CA ASN A 575 -11.91 -5.42 11.06
C ASN A 575 -13.14 -4.81 10.34
N GLU A 576 -13.06 -3.54 9.96
CA GLU A 576 -14.10 -2.84 9.18
C GLU A 576 -13.63 -2.58 7.75
N THR A 577 -12.33 -2.76 7.49
CA THR A 577 -11.73 -2.54 6.19
C THR A 577 -12.09 -3.67 5.24
N ARG A 578 -12.57 -3.32 4.05
CA ARG A 578 -13.01 -4.28 3.04
C ARG A 578 -11.95 -4.41 1.96
N LEU A 579 -11.58 -5.63 1.63
CA LEU A 579 -10.80 -5.93 0.43
C LEU A 579 -11.74 -6.41 -0.67
N ILE A 580 -11.88 -5.62 -1.72
CA ILE A 580 -12.78 -5.90 -2.83
C ILE A 580 -11.94 -6.46 -4.00
N VAL A 581 -12.25 -7.68 -4.42
CA VAL A 581 -11.45 -8.45 -5.36
C VAL A 581 -12.29 -9.05 -6.49
N PRO A 582 -11.68 -9.57 -7.57
CA PRO A 582 -12.37 -10.29 -8.61
C PRO A 582 -13.14 -11.51 -8.08
N VAL A 583 -14.27 -11.79 -8.71
CA VAL A 583 -15.07 -12.98 -8.40
C VAL A 583 -14.21 -14.23 -8.54
N LYS A 584 -14.29 -15.13 -7.57
CA LYS A 584 -13.50 -16.37 -7.44
C LYS A 584 -12.02 -16.20 -7.10
N SER A 585 -11.56 -15.03 -6.69
CA SER A 585 -10.18 -14.80 -6.30
C SER A 585 -9.97 -14.63 -4.79
N GLY A 586 -11.02 -14.47 -4.02
CA GLY A 586 -10.95 -14.13 -2.60
C GLY A 586 -10.13 -15.12 -1.78
N HIS A 587 -10.24 -16.41 -2.08
CA HIS A 587 -9.45 -17.44 -1.41
C HIS A 587 -7.94 -17.31 -1.67
N LEU A 588 -7.53 -16.78 -2.83
CA LEU A 588 -6.15 -16.51 -3.15
C LEU A 588 -5.61 -15.36 -2.31
N TYR A 589 -6.41 -14.29 -2.18
CA TYR A 589 -6.07 -13.14 -1.34
C TYR A 589 -6.01 -13.49 0.15
N ALA A 590 -6.96 -14.30 0.63
CA ALA A 590 -6.99 -14.74 2.03
C ALA A 590 -5.74 -15.52 2.46
N ASN A 591 -5.06 -16.17 1.52
CA ASN A 591 -3.88 -16.98 1.78
C ASN A 591 -2.56 -16.32 1.35
N GLN A 592 -2.62 -15.18 0.69
CA GLN A 592 -1.43 -14.49 0.18
C GLN A 592 -0.84 -13.57 1.25
N ILE A 593 0.48 -13.66 1.44
CA ILE A 593 1.22 -12.80 2.37
C ILE A 593 0.96 -11.33 2.07
N GLY A 594 0.70 -10.55 3.13
CA GLY A 594 0.39 -9.12 3.09
C GLY A 594 -1.09 -8.81 2.82
N TRP A 595 -1.81 -9.71 2.11
CA TRP A 595 -3.25 -9.59 1.87
C TRP A 595 -4.10 -10.33 2.90
N ASN A 596 -3.53 -11.32 3.55
CA ASN A 596 -4.20 -12.18 4.53
C ASN A 596 -4.71 -11.44 5.77
N VAL A 597 -4.28 -10.22 6.00
CA VAL A 597 -4.82 -9.33 7.06
C VAL A 597 -6.31 -9.02 6.84
N PHE A 598 -6.81 -9.16 5.59
CA PHE A 598 -8.20 -8.95 5.21
C PHE A 598 -9.03 -10.23 5.17
N ALA A 599 -8.52 -11.39 5.60
CA ALA A 599 -9.14 -12.70 5.36
C ALA A 599 -10.62 -12.81 5.80
N GLY A 600 -11.05 -12.04 6.80
CA GLY A 600 -12.45 -12.00 7.27
C GLY A 600 -13.34 -10.97 6.55
N HIS A 601 -12.79 -10.14 5.66
CA HIS A 601 -13.43 -8.95 5.10
C HIS A 601 -13.21 -8.82 3.59
N ILE A 602 -13.07 -9.95 2.90
CA ILE A 602 -12.90 -10.01 1.45
C ILE A 602 -14.28 -10.05 0.79
N ILE A 603 -14.50 -9.15 -0.16
CA ILE A 603 -15.71 -9.06 -0.96
C ILE A 603 -15.38 -9.39 -2.42
N GLU A 604 -15.95 -10.43 -2.93
CA GLU A 604 -15.82 -10.82 -4.34
C GLU A 604 -16.91 -10.12 -5.17
N SER A 605 -16.62 -8.95 -5.71
CA SER A 605 -17.58 -8.17 -6.50
C SER A 605 -17.02 -7.56 -7.77
N ILE A 606 -15.70 -7.68 -8.01
CA ILE A 606 -15.09 -7.17 -9.26
C ILE A 606 -15.30 -8.22 -10.34
N GLU A 607 -16.14 -7.92 -11.29
CA GLU A 607 -16.31 -8.76 -12.48
C GLU A 607 -15.15 -8.53 -13.44
N THR A 608 -14.28 -9.53 -13.58
CA THR A 608 -13.12 -9.51 -14.49
C THR A 608 -13.44 -10.05 -15.89
N GLY A 609 -14.71 -10.35 -16.13
CA GLY A 609 -15.23 -10.82 -17.41
C GLY A 609 -16.24 -9.86 -18.01
N VAL A 610 -16.33 -9.83 -19.32
CA VAL A 610 -17.43 -9.19 -20.02
C VAL A 610 -18.70 -9.93 -19.63
N ARG A 611 -19.66 -9.25 -18.97
CA ARG A 611 -20.99 -9.81 -18.79
C ARG A 611 -21.58 -10.09 -20.16
N THR A 612 -21.88 -11.32 -20.45
CA THR A 612 -22.98 -11.64 -21.35
C THR A 612 -24.27 -11.30 -20.60
N ILE A 613 -24.84 -10.17 -20.92
CA ILE A 613 -26.13 -9.76 -20.35
C ILE A 613 -27.17 -10.63 -21.01
N GLU A 614 -27.67 -11.63 -20.30
CA GLU A 614 -28.75 -12.52 -20.78
C GLU A 614 -30.11 -11.82 -20.89
N ASP A 615 -30.25 -10.54 -20.49
CA ASP A 615 -31.53 -9.84 -20.36
C ASP A 615 -31.67 -8.54 -21.17
N THR A 616 -30.76 -8.25 -22.09
CA THR A 616 -30.98 -7.16 -23.04
C THR A 616 -31.12 -7.74 -24.45
N HIS A 617 -32.06 -7.20 -25.25
CA HIS A 617 -32.19 -7.54 -26.68
C HIS A 617 -30.97 -7.11 -27.53
N VAL A 618 -29.84 -6.78 -26.88
CA VAL A 618 -28.58 -6.37 -27.50
C VAL A 618 -27.74 -7.61 -27.80
N THR A 619 -27.44 -7.82 -29.07
CA THR A 619 -26.57 -8.92 -29.53
C THR A 619 -25.29 -8.37 -30.14
N VAL A 620 -24.15 -9.00 -29.80
CA VAL A 620 -22.85 -8.68 -30.40
C VAL A 620 -22.45 -9.82 -31.33
N ARG A 621 -22.24 -9.50 -32.59
CA ARG A 621 -21.84 -10.47 -33.61
C ARG A 621 -20.49 -10.09 -34.22
N GLU A 622 -19.59 -11.05 -34.28
CA GLU A 622 -18.32 -10.92 -34.99
C GLU A 622 -18.54 -11.11 -36.49
N THR A 623 -17.84 -10.34 -37.31
CA THR A 623 -17.89 -10.41 -38.77
C THR A 623 -16.49 -10.50 -39.36
N SER A 624 -16.36 -10.79 -40.66
CA SER A 624 -15.06 -10.79 -41.32
C SER A 624 -14.30 -9.44 -41.26
N ASN A 625 -15.02 -8.33 -41.02
CA ASN A 625 -14.43 -6.99 -41.03
C ASN A 625 -14.51 -6.25 -39.70
N GLY A 626 -15.06 -6.89 -38.64
CA GLY A 626 -15.19 -6.21 -37.33
C GLY A 626 -16.32 -6.81 -36.50
N VAL A 627 -17.04 -5.96 -35.80
CA VAL A 627 -18.12 -6.34 -34.87
C VAL A 627 -19.37 -5.55 -35.19
N ILE A 628 -20.53 -6.21 -35.16
CA ILE A 628 -21.85 -5.58 -35.23
C ILE A 628 -22.54 -5.77 -33.89
N VAL A 629 -23.06 -4.67 -33.35
CA VAL A 629 -23.87 -4.67 -32.13
C VAL A 629 -25.30 -4.25 -32.53
N ASP A 630 -26.24 -5.16 -32.40
CA ASP A 630 -27.65 -4.96 -32.73
C ASP A 630 -28.48 -4.77 -31.46
N GLY A 631 -29.66 -4.17 -31.61
CA GLY A 631 -30.63 -3.95 -30.53
C GLY A 631 -30.36 -2.71 -29.67
N LEU A 632 -29.53 -1.78 -30.13
CA LEU A 632 -29.20 -0.56 -29.44
C LEU A 632 -30.31 0.50 -29.53
N GLN A 633 -30.45 1.32 -28.52
CA GLN A 633 -31.17 2.59 -28.60
C GLN A 633 -30.28 3.66 -29.24
N THR A 634 -30.87 4.61 -29.92
CA THR A 634 -30.17 5.78 -30.48
C THR A 634 -29.79 6.75 -29.37
N GLY A 635 -28.66 7.46 -29.51
CA GLY A 635 -28.19 8.47 -28.54
C GLY A 635 -27.32 7.93 -27.41
N LEU A 636 -26.98 6.63 -27.38
CA LEU A 636 -26.08 6.05 -26.40
C LEU A 636 -24.61 6.32 -26.79
N ARG A 637 -23.81 6.75 -25.83
CA ARG A 637 -22.38 6.88 -26.06
C ARG A 637 -21.72 5.51 -26.04
N TYR A 638 -20.78 5.29 -26.95
CA TYR A 638 -19.94 4.11 -26.93
C TYR A 638 -18.45 4.46 -26.99
N VAL A 639 -17.63 3.62 -26.39
CA VAL A 639 -16.16 3.71 -26.42
C VAL A 639 -15.59 2.32 -26.61
N LEU A 640 -14.67 2.17 -27.53
CA LEU A 640 -13.97 0.92 -27.83
C LEU A 640 -12.48 1.06 -27.49
N TYR A 641 -11.97 0.14 -26.73
CA TYR A 641 -10.56 0.07 -26.34
C TYR A 641 -9.89 -1.21 -26.87
N SER A 642 -8.62 -1.14 -27.20
CA SER A 642 -7.78 -2.33 -27.36
C SER A 642 -7.52 -2.98 -25.98
N THR A 643 -7.00 -4.20 -25.95
CA THR A 643 -6.57 -4.85 -24.70
C THR A 643 -5.39 -4.15 -24.00
N SER A 644 -4.66 -3.31 -24.74
CA SER A 644 -3.63 -2.42 -24.17
C SER A 644 -4.21 -1.14 -23.55
N GLY A 645 -5.55 -0.98 -23.53
CA GLY A 645 -6.23 0.21 -23.00
C GLY A 645 -6.26 1.41 -23.94
N CYS A 646 -5.73 1.28 -25.18
CA CYS A 646 -5.78 2.37 -26.15
C CYS A 646 -7.19 2.55 -26.70
N LEU A 647 -7.64 3.81 -26.77
CA LEU A 647 -8.88 4.17 -27.44
C LEU A 647 -8.79 3.86 -28.94
N VAL A 648 -9.73 3.04 -29.42
CA VAL A 648 -9.78 2.63 -30.83
C VAL A 648 -10.91 3.35 -31.58
N ALA A 649 -12.06 3.50 -30.93
CA ALA A 649 -13.20 4.23 -31.49
C ALA A 649 -14.10 4.75 -30.38
N GLN A 650 -14.78 5.86 -30.63
CA GLN A 650 -15.85 6.37 -29.76
C GLN A 650 -16.88 7.12 -30.57
N GLY A 651 -18.09 7.23 -30.07
CA GLY A 651 -19.17 7.95 -30.72
C GLY A 651 -20.50 7.84 -29.99
N VAL A 652 -21.56 8.18 -30.71
CA VAL A 652 -22.93 8.04 -30.25
C VAL A 652 -23.68 7.16 -31.22
N THR A 653 -24.50 6.24 -30.74
CA THR A 653 -25.31 5.36 -31.58
C THR A 653 -26.37 6.18 -32.32
N THR A 654 -26.36 6.12 -33.64
CA THR A 654 -27.31 6.83 -34.49
C THR A 654 -28.42 5.91 -35.06
N MET A 655 -28.24 4.61 -34.89
CA MET A 655 -29.16 3.55 -35.33
C MET A 655 -29.27 2.45 -34.29
N ALA A 656 -30.23 1.56 -34.46
CA ALA A 656 -30.40 0.37 -33.60
C ALA A 656 -29.26 -0.67 -33.74
N SER A 657 -28.37 -0.45 -34.68
CA SER A 657 -27.19 -1.29 -34.92
C SER A 657 -25.93 -0.41 -35.05
N LEU A 658 -24.87 -0.82 -34.36
CA LEU A 658 -23.53 -0.20 -34.40
C LEU A 658 -22.58 -1.17 -35.10
N THR A 659 -21.98 -0.75 -36.21
CA THR A 659 -20.95 -1.50 -36.92
C THR A 659 -19.59 -0.88 -36.68
N LEU A 660 -18.65 -1.69 -36.17
CA LEU A 660 -17.26 -1.28 -35.90
C LEU A 660 -16.31 -2.11 -36.75
N THR A 661 -15.57 -1.46 -37.64
CA THR A 661 -14.53 -2.11 -38.44
C THR A 661 -13.25 -2.21 -37.60
N LEU A 662 -12.73 -3.44 -37.41
CA LEU A 662 -11.60 -3.71 -36.51
C LEU A 662 -10.49 -4.45 -37.25
N GLN A 663 -9.26 -4.24 -36.81
CA GLN A 663 -8.13 -5.11 -37.19
C GLN A 663 -8.17 -6.38 -36.32
N LYS A 664 -7.36 -7.39 -36.70
CA LYS A 664 -7.27 -8.63 -35.92
C LYS A 664 -6.77 -8.33 -34.50
N GLY A 665 -7.55 -8.67 -33.49
CA GLY A 665 -7.23 -8.40 -32.09
C GLY A 665 -8.42 -8.58 -31.15
N LEU A 666 -8.17 -8.38 -29.88
CA LEU A 666 -9.17 -8.41 -28.82
C LEU A 666 -9.44 -6.97 -28.36
N TYR A 667 -10.72 -6.64 -28.17
CA TYR A 667 -11.19 -5.29 -27.85
C TYR A 667 -12.21 -5.31 -26.71
N VAL A 668 -12.37 -4.18 -26.04
CA VAL A 668 -13.40 -3.95 -25.02
C VAL A 668 -14.29 -2.78 -25.49
N LEU A 669 -15.53 -3.07 -25.79
CA LEU A 669 -16.55 -2.10 -26.17
C LEU A 669 -17.42 -1.76 -24.96
N LYS A 670 -17.47 -0.51 -24.58
CA LYS A 670 -18.34 0.01 -23.53
C LYS A 670 -19.44 0.86 -24.16
N ILE A 671 -20.69 0.57 -23.83
CA ILE A 671 -21.86 1.34 -24.29
C ILE A 671 -22.65 1.83 -23.09
N GLU A 672 -22.88 3.14 -23.04
CA GLU A 672 -23.60 3.79 -21.94
C GLU A 672 -24.96 3.15 -21.69
N LYS A 673 -25.31 2.86 -20.43
CA LYS A 673 -26.58 2.23 -20.00
C LYS A 673 -26.85 0.83 -20.56
N VAL A 674 -25.98 0.26 -21.36
CA VAL A 674 -26.09 -1.08 -21.94
C VAL A 674 -25.10 -2.04 -21.30
N GLY A 675 -23.84 -1.70 -21.28
CA GLY A 675 -22.81 -2.54 -20.66
C GLY A 675 -21.47 -2.52 -21.38
N THR A 676 -20.63 -3.47 -21.01
CA THR A 676 -19.29 -3.65 -21.56
C THR A 676 -19.19 -5.02 -22.23
N PHE A 677 -18.70 -5.06 -23.45
CA PHE A 677 -18.62 -6.25 -24.30
C PHE A 677 -17.18 -6.54 -24.67
N LYS A 678 -16.79 -7.80 -24.66
CA LYS A 678 -15.54 -8.27 -25.22
C LYS A 678 -15.77 -8.63 -26.71
N CYS A 679 -15.03 -8.02 -27.59
CA CYS A 679 -15.12 -8.22 -29.01
C CYS A 679 -13.77 -8.76 -29.51
N MET A 680 -13.80 -9.80 -30.34
CA MET A 680 -12.61 -10.38 -30.94
C MET A 680 -12.74 -10.32 -32.46
N LYS A 681 -11.64 -10.02 -33.13
CA LYS A 681 -11.52 -10.18 -34.58
C LYS A 681 -10.31 -10.99 -34.96
#